data_9d6f6f8c2bc19f0299f6b8610f16589c
#
_entry.id   9d6f6f8c2bc19f0299f6b8610f16589c
#
_cell.length_a   1.000
_cell.length_b   1.000
_cell.length_c   1.000
_cell.angle_alpha   90.00
_cell.angle_beta   90.00
_cell.angle_gamma   90.00
#
_symmetry.space_group_name_H-M   'P 1'
#
loop_
_entity.id
_entity.type
_entity.pdbx_description
1 polymer ?
#
loop_
_entity_poly.entity_id
_entity_poly.type
_entity_poly.pdbx_seq_one_letter_code
_entity_poly.pdbx_strand_id
1 'polypeptide(L)'
;MREGFEERKLRLCPGGPHLFGIRHLSPGGTWHLRTFLDQTDPELVLIEGPSDFTDLIGELTDTQVKPPIAVMAYTTELPVRTLLYPFAVYSPEYQALLWAKENGKQARFMDLPSGTFLALQKAREELRSEASIEKEHADKEKREQGLRISELYEKVDRTAGAGGQEAFWEHVMENAGTADGYRKGAAEFGSSLRELSEEDPAERAETNLREAYMRREIERAVREGIPPDRIVAVTGAFHLTGLQRTAAMTEEEVQTLVCMESCRTLMPYSYFRLSERGGYGAGNRAPAYYELLWEARKRREGSYGAIRYLSNLAAFCRREGNPVSSAEVIEALRLAGALAQLSGYENPSLSDLKDAAIACMGHGSYGELAVAMADTEIGTAVGSLPEGVSQTSIQMDFNRNMAELKLERYRSVTAQELSLDLREKLTVKSERAAFLDLNRSFFLHRLRVLGNSFVSLQKKRQEGATWAEGWVLRWTPESEIQLVEAVLKGDTIEQAASLELKQRADRAGSIGALSRVTEEAFLCGMPEAVAYTVSALQAMAVDTASAEELASAAGSLSVVLQYGDIRKLNRKPLIPVLAQLFLRLCLILVEECRCDDDAAKRVAEAINTANTVAVSHDFLDGERLDRVLQEIAGRDDLNTKLSGFAAAILLEKGKMMEEELLKEVSRRLSPGIPAELGAGWFEGLSMKNHYALIARLSLWESLSGYLDELDDREFKRALVFLRRAFADFTSEEKNRIAENLGEIWQVNPGQVSELLNETLSGEEQQELLEGLSDFDFDDI
;
A
#
# COMPACT_ATOMS: atom_id res chain seq x y z
N MET A 1 37.85 -30.54 -32.73
CA MET A 1 38.18 -30.33 -31.30
C MET A 1 37.32 -29.22 -30.65
N ARG A 2 37.05 -28.11 -31.29
CA ARG A 2 36.15 -27.07 -30.73
C ARG A 2 34.70 -27.53 -30.65
N GLU A 3 34.14 -28.22 -31.63
CA GLU A 3 32.76 -28.75 -31.60
C GLU A 3 32.53 -29.73 -30.45
N GLY A 4 33.46 -30.66 -30.18
CA GLY A 4 33.31 -31.61 -29.08
C GLY A 4 33.49 -31.03 -27.67
N PHE A 5 34.08 -29.83 -27.55
CA PHE A 5 34.22 -29.13 -26.28
C PHE A 5 32.96 -28.32 -25.93
N GLU A 6 32.31 -27.72 -26.92
CA GLU A 6 31.08 -26.96 -26.78
C GLU A 6 29.84 -27.86 -26.45
N GLU A 7 29.78 -29.05 -27.08
CA GLU A 7 28.71 -30.01 -26.83
C GLU A 7 28.75 -30.59 -25.38
N ARG A 8 29.95 -30.66 -24.76
CA ARG A 8 30.11 -31.09 -23.36
C ARG A 8 29.45 -30.14 -22.38
N LYS A 9 29.36 -28.83 -22.65
CA LYS A 9 28.69 -27.84 -21.79
C LYS A 9 27.20 -27.94 -21.82
N LEU A 10 26.61 -28.64 -22.78
CA LEU A 10 25.17 -28.73 -23.00
C LEU A 10 24.57 -30.09 -22.57
N ARG A 11 25.38 -30.92 -21.90
CA ARG A 11 24.97 -32.21 -21.32
C ARG A 11 25.47 -32.33 -19.88
N LEU A 12 24.77 -33.11 -19.07
CA LEU A 12 25.15 -33.36 -17.66
C LEU A 12 26.54 -34.00 -17.56
N CYS A 13 26.80 -34.96 -18.43
CA CYS A 13 28.08 -35.60 -18.63
C CYS A 13 28.20 -36.07 -20.11
N PRO A 14 29.39 -36.50 -20.59
CA PRO A 14 29.54 -37.00 -21.97
C PRO A 14 28.54 -38.15 -22.24
N GLY A 15 27.66 -37.98 -23.24
CA GLY A 15 26.60 -38.93 -23.56
C GLY A 15 25.42 -38.97 -22.55
N GLY A 16 25.41 -38.08 -21.59
CA GLY A 16 24.36 -37.97 -20.56
C GLY A 16 23.17 -37.12 -21.01
N PRO A 17 22.23 -36.86 -20.08
CA PRO A 17 21.05 -36.04 -20.33
C PRO A 17 21.37 -34.65 -20.86
N HIS A 18 20.46 -34.11 -21.68
CA HIS A 18 20.58 -32.77 -22.23
C HIS A 18 20.29 -31.74 -21.15
N LEU A 19 21.08 -30.68 -21.10
CA LEU A 19 20.84 -29.49 -20.29
C LEU A 19 20.40 -28.34 -21.20
N PHE A 20 19.35 -27.65 -20.81
CA PHE A 20 18.84 -26.47 -21.50
C PHE A 20 18.75 -25.30 -20.51
N GLY A 21 19.67 -24.33 -20.64
CA GLY A 21 19.69 -23.12 -19.82
C GLY A 21 18.67 -22.09 -20.30
N ILE A 22 17.91 -21.55 -19.39
CA ILE A 22 16.92 -20.50 -19.68
C ILE A 22 17.20 -19.25 -18.83
N ARG A 23 16.60 -18.15 -19.25
CA ARG A 23 16.20 -17.06 -18.36
C ARG A 23 14.71 -17.20 -18.11
N HIS A 24 14.29 -17.12 -16.84
CA HIS A 24 12.89 -17.11 -16.48
C HIS A 24 12.15 -15.99 -17.23
N LEU A 25 10.93 -16.24 -17.64
CA LEU A 25 10.08 -15.27 -18.35
C LEU A 25 10.67 -14.73 -19.67
N SER A 26 11.45 -15.53 -20.39
CA SER A 26 12.04 -15.20 -21.69
C SER A 26 11.25 -15.80 -22.85
N PRO A 27 10.53 -15.01 -23.68
CA PRO A 27 9.81 -15.53 -24.85
C PRO A 27 10.74 -16.11 -25.93
N GLY A 28 11.97 -15.55 -26.10
CA GLY A 28 13.00 -16.14 -26.98
C GLY A 28 13.48 -17.49 -26.48
N GLY A 29 13.77 -17.56 -25.17
CA GLY A 29 14.12 -18.82 -24.51
C GLY A 29 13.03 -19.87 -24.66
N THR A 30 11.78 -19.48 -24.52
CA THR A 30 10.59 -20.33 -24.73
C THR A 30 10.53 -20.88 -26.16
N TRP A 31 10.73 -20.01 -27.15
CA TRP A 31 10.70 -20.42 -28.55
C TRP A 31 11.80 -21.43 -28.89
N HIS A 32 13.03 -21.15 -28.44
CA HIS A 32 14.17 -22.03 -28.66
C HIS A 32 14.06 -23.34 -27.88
N LEU A 33 13.50 -23.31 -26.67
CA LEU A 33 13.23 -24.53 -25.90
C LEU A 33 12.21 -25.43 -26.61
N ARG A 34 11.06 -24.90 -27.04
CA ARG A 34 10.07 -25.68 -27.79
C ARG A 34 10.66 -26.27 -29.08
N THR A 35 11.40 -25.46 -29.82
CA THR A 35 12.09 -25.95 -31.03
C THR A 35 13.08 -27.07 -30.73
N PHE A 36 13.82 -26.97 -29.62
CA PHE A 36 14.75 -28.00 -29.18
C PHE A 36 14.00 -29.28 -28.70
N LEU A 37 12.91 -29.16 -28.00
CA LEU A 37 12.08 -30.27 -27.58
C LEU A 37 11.48 -31.01 -28.80
N ASP A 38 11.00 -30.29 -29.82
CA ASP A 38 10.50 -30.85 -31.04
C ASP A 38 11.60 -31.65 -31.83
N GLN A 39 12.86 -31.15 -31.79
CA GLN A 39 14.00 -31.81 -32.46
C GLN A 39 14.51 -33.03 -31.70
N THR A 40 14.49 -32.98 -30.36
CA THR A 40 15.05 -34.00 -29.48
C THR A 40 14.02 -35.11 -29.17
N ASP A 41 12.75 -34.79 -29.22
CA ASP A 41 11.62 -35.65 -28.87
C ASP A 41 11.86 -36.45 -27.56
N PRO A 42 12.15 -35.76 -26.41
CA PRO A 42 12.47 -36.44 -25.16
C PRO A 42 11.28 -37.25 -24.62
N GLU A 43 11.56 -38.28 -23.81
CA GLU A 43 10.56 -39.03 -23.05
C GLU A 43 10.20 -38.34 -21.74
N LEU A 44 11.19 -37.59 -21.17
CA LEU A 44 11.04 -36.87 -19.93
C LEU A 44 11.63 -35.47 -20.03
N VAL A 45 10.84 -34.48 -19.61
CA VAL A 45 11.30 -33.11 -19.39
C VAL A 45 11.34 -32.82 -17.88
N LEU A 46 12.54 -32.54 -17.36
CA LEU A 46 12.77 -32.10 -15.99
C LEU A 46 12.88 -30.59 -15.96
N ILE A 47 12.17 -29.96 -15.04
CA ILE A 47 12.02 -28.49 -15.01
C ILE A 47 12.44 -27.98 -13.64
N GLU A 48 13.22 -26.92 -13.59
CA GLU A 48 13.55 -26.23 -12.34
C GLU A 48 12.26 -25.72 -11.65
N GLY A 49 12.11 -26.10 -10.41
CA GLY A 49 10.99 -25.78 -9.54
C GLY A 49 10.81 -26.86 -8.49
N PRO A 50 10.14 -26.57 -7.38
CA PRO A 50 9.96 -27.52 -6.28
C PRO A 50 9.42 -28.85 -6.75
N SER A 51 10.13 -29.95 -6.41
CA SER A 51 9.81 -31.31 -6.89
C SER A 51 8.40 -31.76 -6.52
N ASP A 52 7.90 -31.30 -5.39
CA ASP A 52 6.54 -31.59 -4.90
C ASP A 52 5.45 -30.81 -5.67
N PHE A 53 5.79 -29.87 -6.57
CA PHE A 53 4.83 -29.26 -7.51
C PHE A 53 4.49 -30.19 -8.69
N THR A 54 5.19 -31.30 -8.86
CA THR A 54 4.93 -32.29 -9.90
C THR A 54 3.48 -32.79 -9.88
N ASP A 55 2.87 -32.92 -8.69
CA ASP A 55 1.49 -33.35 -8.53
C ASP A 55 0.47 -32.34 -9.12
N LEU A 56 0.86 -31.06 -9.23
CA LEU A 56 0.01 -29.97 -9.74
C LEU A 56 0.10 -29.79 -11.27
N ILE A 57 0.97 -30.54 -11.96
CA ILE A 57 1.18 -30.36 -13.42
C ILE A 57 -0.12 -30.57 -14.21
N GLY A 58 -0.95 -31.53 -13.77
CA GLY A 58 -2.25 -31.80 -14.40
C GLY A 58 -3.17 -30.58 -14.37
N GLU A 59 -3.23 -29.91 -13.21
CA GLU A 59 -4.01 -28.69 -12.99
C GLU A 59 -3.39 -27.48 -13.71
N LEU A 60 -2.06 -27.30 -13.60
CA LEU A 60 -1.32 -26.22 -14.26
C LEU A 60 -1.53 -26.21 -15.78
N THR A 61 -1.63 -27.37 -16.39
CA THR A 61 -1.78 -27.54 -17.84
C THR A 61 -3.23 -27.74 -18.29
N ASP A 62 -4.22 -27.52 -17.42
CA ASP A 62 -5.62 -27.58 -17.83
C ASP A 62 -5.92 -26.53 -18.91
N THR A 63 -6.77 -26.89 -19.87
CA THR A 63 -7.07 -26.04 -21.04
C THR A 63 -7.84 -24.76 -20.69
N GLN A 64 -8.50 -24.73 -19.54
CA GLN A 64 -9.24 -23.57 -19.04
C GLN A 64 -8.36 -22.62 -18.22
N VAL A 65 -7.17 -23.05 -17.83
CA VAL A 65 -6.20 -22.19 -17.14
C VAL A 65 -5.66 -21.11 -18.07
N LYS A 66 -5.72 -19.88 -17.63
CA LYS A 66 -5.19 -18.72 -18.36
C LYS A 66 -4.12 -18.02 -17.54
N PRO A 67 -2.83 -18.10 -17.93
CA PRO A 67 -1.78 -17.31 -17.29
C PRO A 67 -2.01 -15.79 -17.43
N PRO A 68 -1.41 -14.95 -16.55
CA PRO A 68 -0.42 -15.33 -15.53
C PRO A 68 -1.04 -16.01 -14.30
N ILE A 69 -0.42 -17.09 -13.86
CA ILE A 69 -0.80 -17.88 -12.68
C ILE A 69 0.43 -18.12 -11.82
N ALA A 70 0.24 -18.52 -10.57
CA ALA A 70 1.35 -18.95 -9.72
C ALA A 70 0.99 -20.23 -8.94
N VAL A 71 2.01 -21.02 -8.64
CA VAL A 71 1.93 -22.00 -7.56
C VAL A 71 2.42 -21.32 -6.29
N MET A 72 1.63 -21.39 -5.23
CA MET A 72 1.97 -20.92 -3.90
C MET A 72 2.13 -22.11 -2.97
N ALA A 73 3.29 -22.24 -2.34
CA ALA A 73 3.48 -23.07 -1.16
C ALA A 73 3.53 -22.18 0.09
N TYR A 74 2.91 -22.63 1.18
CA TYR A 74 2.86 -21.87 2.44
C TYR A 74 2.87 -22.81 3.64
N THR A 75 3.50 -22.36 4.75
CA THR A 75 3.52 -23.10 6.01
C THR A 75 2.19 -22.96 6.74
N THR A 76 1.80 -24.01 7.49
CA THR A 76 0.62 -24.00 8.35
C THR A 76 0.88 -23.37 9.72
N GLU A 77 2.15 -23.18 10.10
CA GLU A 77 2.56 -22.58 11.38
C GLU A 77 2.83 -21.09 11.26
N LEU A 78 2.56 -20.35 12.33
CA LEU A 78 2.87 -18.91 12.42
C LEU A 78 4.31 -18.66 12.89
N PRO A 79 5.02 -17.66 12.34
CA PRO A 79 4.63 -16.82 11.21
C PRO A 79 4.62 -17.59 9.89
N VAL A 80 3.55 -17.43 9.13
CA VAL A 80 3.42 -18.14 7.87
C VAL A 80 4.45 -17.63 6.86
N ARG A 81 5.17 -18.57 6.24
CA ARG A 81 6.12 -18.32 5.16
C ARG A 81 5.55 -18.78 3.85
N THR A 82 5.89 -18.10 2.78
CA THR A 82 5.39 -18.42 1.44
C THR A 82 6.53 -18.54 0.44
N LEU A 83 6.31 -19.43 -0.51
CA LEU A 83 7.09 -19.56 -1.73
C LEU A 83 6.12 -19.38 -2.91
N LEU A 84 6.40 -18.42 -3.79
CA LEU A 84 5.61 -18.16 -4.99
C LEU A 84 6.43 -18.53 -6.23
N TYR A 85 5.81 -19.29 -7.14
CA TYR A 85 6.41 -19.69 -8.41
C TYR A 85 5.48 -19.30 -9.57
N PRO A 86 5.65 -18.10 -10.13
CA PRO A 86 4.74 -17.56 -11.14
C PRO A 86 5.05 -18.03 -12.56
N PHE A 87 3.99 -18.15 -13.37
CA PHE A 87 4.06 -18.50 -14.78
C PHE A 87 3.29 -17.49 -15.63
N ALA A 88 3.94 -16.98 -16.66
CA ALA A 88 3.30 -16.27 -17.77
C ALA A 88 3.06 -17.22 -18.95
N VAL A 89 2.24 -16.80 -19.88
CA VAL A 89 2.00 -17.58 -21.12
C VAL A 89 3.27 -17.87 -21.93
N TYR A 90 4.27 -17.01 -21.78
CA TYR A 90 5.57 -17.09 -22.44
C TYR A 90 6.70 -17.60 -21.54
N SER A 91 6.39 -18.14 -20.34
CA SER A 91 7.41 -18.75 -19.47
C SER A 91 7.95 -20.05 -20.10
N PRO A 92 9.28 -20.21 -20.22
CA PRO A 92 9.87 -21.44 -20.77
C PRO A 92 9.40 -22.68 -20.03
N GLU A 93 9.33 -22.62 -18.69
CA GLU A 93 8.90 -23.70 -17.81
C GLU A 93 7.46 -24.10 -18.10
N TYR A 94 6.55 -23.13 -18.17
CA TYR A 94 5.13 -23.37 -18.44
C TYR A 94 4.93 -23.95 -19.85
N GLN A 95 5.65 -23.43 -20.82
CA GLN A 95 5.57 -23.92 -22.20
C GLN A 95 6.21 -25.31 -22.38
N ALA A 96 7.20 -25.67 -21.55
CA ALA A 96 7.74 -27.03 -21.51
C ALA A 96 6.72 -28.02 -20.95
N LEU A 97 5.97 -27.64 -19.91
CA LEU A 97 4.86 -28.45 -19.36
C LEU A 97 3.75 -28.66 -20.40
N LEU A 98 3.35 -27.59 -21.11
CA LEU A 98 2.35 -27.68 -22.17
C LEU A 98 2.83 -28.57 -23.31
N TRP A 99 4.10 -28.40 -23.74
CA TRP A 99 4.68 -29.24 -24.78
C TRP A 99 4.67 -30.72 -24.41
N ALA A 100 5.05 -31.06 -23.17
CA ALA A 100 5.04 -32.43 -22.69
C ALA A 100 3.62 -33.01 -22.74
N LYS A 101 2.62 -32.27 -22.29
CA LYS A 101 1.19 -32.69 -22.35
C LYS A 101 0.71 -32.85 -23.78
N GLU A 102 0.98 -31.90 -24.67
CA GLU A 102 0.60 -31.92 -26.08
C GLU A 102 1.16 -33.16 -26.83
N ASN A 103 2.37 -33.60 -26.44
CA ASN A 103 3.09 -34.70 -27.07
C ASN A 103 3.00 -36.05 -26.30
N GLY A 104 2.22 -36.08 -25.20
CA GLY A 104 2.06 -37.29 -24.37
C GLY A 104 3.35 -37.74 -23.67
N LYS A 105 4.23 -36.78 -23.36
CA LYS A 105 5.50 -37.02 -22.68
C LYS A 105 5.40 -36.76 -21.19
N GLN A 106 6.38 -37.27 -20.43
CA GLN A 106 6.46 -37.02 -18.99
C GLN A 106 7.11 -35.65 -18.71
N ALA A 107 6.60 -34.97 -17.68
CA ALA A 107 7.24 -33.79 -17.12
C ALA A 107 7.27 -33.88 -15.59
N ARG A 108 8.36 -33.41 -14.96
CA ARG A 108 8.52 -33.35 -13.50
C ARG A 108 9.28 -32.10 -13.11
N PHE A 109 8.95 -31.54 -11.96
CA PHE A 109 9.82 -30.56 -11.31
C PHE A 109 10.96 -31.28 -10.57
N MET A 110 12.16 -30.66 -10.54
CA MET A 110 13.38 -31.35 -10.09
C MET A 110 14.14 -30.64 -8.99
N ASP A 111 13.71 -29.51 -8.49
CA ASP A 111 14.42 -28.76 -7.41
C ASP A 111 13.94 -29.22 -6.03
N LEU A 112 14.58 -28.73 -4.98
CA LEU A 112 14.23 -29.01 -3.58
C LEU A 112 12.73 -28.94 -3.33
N PRO A 113 12.15 -29.77 -2.46
CA PRO A 113 10.75 -29.64 -2.07
C PRO A 113 10.43 -28.27 -1.48
N SER A 114 9.21 -27.79 -1.69
CA SER A 114 8.77 -26.47 -1.21
C SER A 114 8.95 -26.27 0.30
N GLY A 115 8.70 -27.32 1.09
CA GLY A 115 8.92 -27.29 2.55
C GLY A 115 10.37 -27.08 2.95
N THR A 116 11.32 -27.56 2.14
CA THR A 116 12.76 -27.30 2.35
C THR A 116 13.13 -25.87 2.02
N PHE A 117 12.60 -25.29 0.95
CA PHE A 117 12.78 -23.86 0.64
C PHE A 117 12.26 -22.97 1.77
N LEU A 118 11.09 -23.29 2.34
CA LEU A 118 10.51 -22.56 3.47
C LEU A 118 11.35 -22.70 4.75
N ALA A 119 11.96 -23.86 4.97
CA ALA A 119 12.90 -24.07 6.08
C ALA A 119 14.20 -23.26 5.91
N LEU A 120 14.74 -23.19 4.69
CA LEU A 120 15.91 -22.36 4.37
C LEU A 120 15.60 -20.86 4.53
N GLN A 121 14.42 -20.42 4.12
CA GLN A 121 13.96 -19.05 4.35
C GLN A 121 13.92 -18.72 5.84
N LYS A 122 13.37 -19.61 6.67
CA LYS A 122 13.35 -19.46 8.12
C LYS A 122 14.75 -19.33 8.71
N ALA A 123 15.66 -20.23 8.33
CA ALA A 123 17.04 -20.19 8.81
C ALA A 123 17.75 -18.88 8.45
N ARG A 124 17.52 -18.34 7.24
CA ARG A 124 18.07 -17.03 6.83
C ARG A 124 17.53 -15.87 7.67
N GLU A 125 16.22 -15.88 7.97
CA GLU A 125 15.60 -14.85 8.81
C GLU A 125 16.17 -14.88 10.23
N GLU A 126 16.36 -16.06 10.79
CA GLU A 126 16.96 -16.27 12.12
C GLU A 126 18.41 -15.78 12.16
N LEU A 127 19.24 -16.15 11.19
CA LEU A 127 20.63 -15.67 11.05
C LEU A 127 20.69 -14.13 10.90
N ARG A 128 19.77 -13.53 10.16
CA ARG A 128 19.69 -12.06 10.01
C ARG A 128 19.26 -11.37 11.29
N SER A 129 18.35 -11.96 12.06
CA SER A 129 17.90 -11.40 13.35
C SER A 129 19.01 -11.45 14.40
N GLU A 130 19.81 -12.52 14.45
CA GLU A 130 20.98 -12.64 15.33
C GLU A 130 22.09 -11.65 14.93
N ALA A 131 22.32 -11.47 13.63
CA ALA A 131 23.32 -10.54 13.12
C ALA A 131 22.90 -9.05 13.29
N SER A 132 21.61 -8.73 13.38
CA SER A 132 21.13 -7.35 13.59
C SER A 132 21.34 -6.86 15.04
N ILE A 133 21.52 -7.76 16.01
CA ILE A 133 21.89 -7.39 17.38
C ILE A 133 23.37 -6.92 17.46
N GLU A 134 24.23 -7.36 16.51
CA GLU A 134 25.64 -6.97 16.45
C GLU A 134 25.96 -5.82 15.46
N LYS A 135 24.99 -5.33 14.67
CA LYS A 135 25.27 -4.51 13.48
C LYS A 135 24.43 -3.24 13.33
N GLU A 136 24.61 -2.26 14.20
CA GLU A 136 24.37 -0.85 13.84
C GLU A 136 25.44 -0.27 12.85
N HIS A 137 26.51 -1.03 12.59
CA HIS A 137 27.62 -0.60 11.72
C HIS A 137 27.66 -1.22 10.30
N ALA A 138 26.83 -2.22 9.98
CA ALA A 138 26.95 -2.95 8.70
C ALA A 138 25.96 -2.55 7.61
N ASP A 139 25.06 -1.60 7.83
CA ASP A 139 24.17 -1.07 6.79
C ASP A 139 24.89 -0.29 5.67
N LYS A 140 26.16 0.10 5.91
CA LYS A 140 27.02 0.70 4.88
C LYS A 140 27.53 -0.35 3.88
N GLU A 141 27.93 -1.54 4.34
CA GLU A 141 28.44 -2.60 3.47
C GLU A 141 27.37 -3.25 2.59
N LYS A 142 26.10 -3.35 3.06
CA LYS A 142 25.00 -3.89 2.24
C LYS A 142 24.58 -2.97 1.09
N ARG A 143 24.66 -1.64 1.28
CA ARG A 143 24.52 -0.68 0.17
C ARG A 143 25.66 -0.84 -0.84
N GLU A 144 26.87 -1.16 -0.39
CA GLU A 144 28.02 -1.39 -1.27
C GLU A 144 27.93 -2.74 -2.01
N GLN A 145 27.32 -3.80 -1.44
CA GLN A 145 27.09 -5.08 -2.15
C GLN A 145 26.00 -4.98 -3.22
N GLY A 146 24.88 -4.29 -2.95
CA GLY A 146 23.89 -3.96 -3.96
C GLY A 146 24.46 -3.09 -5.09
N LEU A 147 25.38 -2.18 -4.75
CA LEU A 147 26.14 -1.38 -5.71
C LEU A 147 27.15 -2.25 -6.52
N ARG A 148 27.79 -3.26 -5.93
CA ARG A 148 28.73 -4.15 -6.61
C ARG A 148 28.07 -5.08 -7.64
N ILE A 149 26.88 -5.59 -7.35
CA ILE A 149 26.08 -6.33 -8.34
C ILE A 149 25.66 -5.41 -9.48
N SER A 150 25.23 -4.18 -9.19
CA SER A 150 24.97 -3.15 -10.17
C SER A 150 26.22 -2.78 -10.98
N GLU A 151 27.39 -2.66 -10.35
CA GLU A 151 28.67 -2.40 -11.01
C GLU A 151 29.13 -3.56 -11.90
N LEU A 152 28.80 -4.80 -11.54
CA LEU A 152 29.09 -5.97 -12.36
C LEU A 152 28.23 -5.97 -13.63
N TYR A 153 26.93 -5.69 -13.46
CA TYR A 153 26.03 -5.52 -14.60
C TYR A 153 26.41 -4.30 -15.45
N GLU A 154 26.82 -3.18 -14.83
CA GLU A 154 27.37 -2.03 -15.53
C GLU A 154 28.70 -2.34 -16.28
N LYS A 155 29.51 -3.25 -15.77
CA LYS A 155 30.72 -3.72 -16.48
C LYS A 155 30.38 -4.56 -17.72
N VAL A 156 29.39 -5.45 -17.60
CA VAL A 156 28.87 -6.21 -18.74
C VAL A 156 28.24 -5.23 -19.74
N ASP A 157 27.51 -4.23 -19.28
CA ASP A 157 26.91 -3.16 -20.06
C ASP A 157 27.93 -2.34 -20.84
N ARG A 158 28.99 -1.87 -20.17
CA ARG A 158 30.06 -1.09 -20.81
C ARG A 158 30.87 -1.91 -21.83
N THR A 159 31.00 -3.21 -21.61
CA THR A 159 31.74 -4.12 -22.51
C THR A 159 30.87 -4.54 -23.69
N ALA A 160 29.55 -4.65 -23.48
CA ALA A 160 28.60 -5.00 -24.55
C ALA A 160 28.11 -3.80 -25.37
N GLY A 161 28.30 -2.56 -24.89
CA GLY A 161 27.88 -1.34 -25.59
C GLY A 161 26.37 -1.19 -25.78
N ALA A 162 25.57 -1.93 -25.04
CA ALA A 162 24.16 -2.19 -25.32
C ALA A 162 23.15 -1.54 -24.34
N GLY A 163 23.55 -0.58 -23.51
CA GLY A 163 22.59 0.16 -22.67
C GLY A 163 21.97 -0.64 -21.52
N GLY A 164 22.63 -1.72 -21.05
CA GLY A 164 22.21 -2.50 -19.91
C GLY A 164 22.09 -4.02 -20.16
N GLN A 165 22.15 -4.81 -19.08
CA GLN A 165 21.99 -6.26 -19.15
C GLN A 165 20.67 -6.68 -19.83
N GLU A 166 19.60 -5.95 -19.56
CA GLU A 166 18.30 -6.20 -20.18
C GLU A 166 18.35 -5.99 -21.70
N ALA A 167 18.93 -4.87 -22.14
CA ALA A 167 19.10 -4.57 -23.55
C ALA A 167 20.02 -5.59 -24.23
N PHE A 168 21.12 -6.00 -23.59
CA PHE A 168 21.99 -7.07 -24.08
C PHE A 168 21.24 -8.39 -24.24
N TRP A 169 20.49 -8.80 -23.20
CA TRP A 169 19.70 -10.03 -23.28
C TRP A 169 18.67 -9.96 -24.41
N GLU A 170 17.95 -8.84 -24.50
CA GLU A 170 16.93 -8.64 -25.52
C GLU A 170 17.50 -8.66 -26.94
N HIS A 171 18.61 -7.97 -27.19
CA HIS A 171 19.22 -7.93 -28.49
C HIS A 171 19.88 -9.25 -28.91
N VAL A 172 20.60 -9.90 -28.00
CA VAL A 172 21.43 -11.07 -28.32
C VAL A 172 20.67 -12.38 -28.11
N MET A 173 19.99 -12.52 -26.96
CA MET A 173 19.41 -13.80 -26.57
C MET A 173 17.97 -13.92 -27.04
N GLU A 174 17.15 -12.89 -26.85
CA GLU A 174 15.77 -12.90 -27.34
C GLU A 174 15.73 -12.99 -28.89
N ASN A 175 16.71 -12.47 -29.60
CA ASN A 175 16.79 -12.48 -31.04
C ASN A 175 17.77 -13.54 -31.62
N ALA A 176 18.17 -14.54 -30.80
CA ALA A 176 19.03 -15.63 -31.30
C ALA A 176 18.43 -16.34 -32.55
N GLY A 177 19.22 -16.60 -33.57
CA GLY A 177 18.71 -17.14 -34.84
C GLY A 177 18.41 -18.64 -34.80
N THR A 178 19.05 -19.40 -33.90
CA THR A 178 18.93 -20.87 -33.82
C THR A 178 18.83 -21.33 -32.36
N ALA A 179 18.18 -22.49 -32.13
CA ALA A 179 18.11 -23.11 -30.82
C ALA A 179 19.50 -23.45 -30.25
N ASP A 180 20.41 -23.93 -31.08
CA ASP A 180 21.79 -24.22 -30.67
C ASP A 180 22.57 -22.96 -30.33
N GLY A 181 22.39 -21.88 -31.09
CA GLY A 181 22.98 -20.57 -30.80
C GLY A 181 22.50 -20.04 -29.45
N TYR A 182 21.20 -20.11 -29.20
CA TYR A 182 20.60 -19.74 -27.91
C TYR A 182 21.19 -20.58 -26.74
N ARG A 183 21.18 -21.92 -26.87
CA ARG A 183 21.69 -22.83 -25.81
C ARG A 183 23.15 -22.55 -25.46
N LYS A 184 24.00 -22.38 -26.46
CA LYS A 184 25.41 -22.05 -26.26
C LYS A 184 25.59 -20.69 -25.61
N GLY A 185 24.87 -19.67 -26.11
CA GLY A 185 24.90 -18.33 -25.55
C GLY A 185 24.42 -18.30 -24.11
N ALA A 186 23.33 -18.99 -23.79
CA ALA A 186 22.81 -19.08 -22.43
C ALA A 186 23.79 -19.79 -21.46
N ALA A 187 24.43 -20.87 -21.91
CA ALA A 187 25.43 -21.60 -21.12
C ALA A 187 26.70 -20.74 -20.83
N GLU A 188 27.20 -20.00 -21.81
CA GLU A 188 28.34 -19.10 -21.62
C GLU A 188 27.95 -17.91 -20.69
N PHE A 189 26.79 -17.34 -20.92
CA PHE A 189 26.27 -16.25 -20.05
C PHE A 189 26.10 -16.71 -18.60
N GLY A 190 25.47 -17.86 -18.37
CA GLY A 190 25.30 -18.44 -17.02
C GLY A 190 26.63 -18.77 -16.36
N SER A 191 27.61 -19.31 -17.11
CA SER A 191 28.97 -19.58 -16.60
C SER A 191 29.68 -18.29 -16.20
N SER A 192 29.56 -17.25 -17.02
CA SER A 192 30.16 -15.94 -16.72
C SER A 192 29.52 -15.27 -15.52
N LEU A 193 28.19 -15.33 -15.41
CA LEU A 193 27.49 -14.83 -14.20
C LEU A 193 27.98 -15.54 -12.95
N ARG A 194 28.13 -16.86 -12.98
CA ARG A 194 28.61 -17.65 -11.84
C ARG A 194 30.03 -17.30 -11.44
N GLU A 195 30.93 -17.09 -12.40
CA GLU A 195 32.34 -16.73 -12.14
C GLU A 195 32.46 -15.31 -11.56
N LEU A 196 31.56 -14.44 -11.92
CA LEU A 196 31.54 -13.03 -11.52
C LEU A 196 30.73 -12.78 -10.24
N SER A 197 29.84 -13.71 -9.84
CA SER A 197 29.05 -13.54 -8.62
C SER A 197 29.92 -13.86 -7.39
N GLU A 198 30.14 -12.85 -6.55
CA GLU A 198 30.64 -13.03 -5.19
C GLU A 198 29.45 -13.39 -4.28
N GLU A 199 29.00 -14.66 -4.35
CA GLU A 199 27.89 -15.12 -3.51
C GLU A 199 28.27 -15.08 -2.03
N ASP A 200 27.33 -14.63 -1.20
CA ASP A 200 27.39 -14.85 0.25
C ASP A 200 27.58 -16.37 0.53
N PRO A 201 28.40 -16.77 1.49
CA PRO A 201 28.59 -18.18 1.85
C PRO A 201 27.28 -18.96 2.07
N ALA A 202 26.25 -18.33 2.63
CA ALA A 202 24.93 -18.92 2.81
C ALA A 202 24.18 -19.12 1.48
N GLU A 203 24.24 -18.15 0.58
CA GLU A 203 23.65 -18.25 -0.77
C GLU A 203 24.35 -19.32 -1.60
N ARG A 204 25.68 -19.40 -1.51
CA ARG A 204 26.47 -20.44 -2.19
C ARG A 204 26.12 -21.83 -1.66
N ALA A 205 25.95 -21.99 -0.33
CA ALA A 205 25.57 -23.26 0.26
C ALA A 205 24.19 -23.72 -0.21
N GLU A 206 23.22 -22.81 -0.29
CA GLU A 206 21.89 -23.09 -0.83
C GLU A 206 21.93 -23.43 -2.32
N THR A 207 22.66 -22.67 -3.11
CA THR A 207 22.86 -22.96 -4.54
C THR A 207 23.44 -24.36 -4.75
N ASN A 208 24.48 -24.74 -4.00
CA ASN A 208 25.06 -26.06 -4.08
C ASN A 208 24.09 -27.17 -3.63
N LEU A 209 23.29 -26.92 -2.60
CA LEU A 209 22.27 -27.85 -2.12
C LEU A 209 21.19 -28.11 -3.18
N ARG A 210 20.69 -27.06 -3.81
CA ARG A 210 19.74 -27.15 -4.92
C ARG A 210 20.30 -27.93 -6.09
N GLU A 211 21.53 -27.62 -6.52
CA GLU A 211 22.19 -28.29 -7.63
C GLU A 211 22.47 -29.77 -7.36
N ALA A 212 22.87 -30.12 -6.14
CA ALA A 212 23.03 -31.52 -5.72
C ALA A 212 21.72 -32.30 -5.78
N TYR A 213 20.62 -31.68 -5.34
CA TYR A 213 19.28 -32.29 -5.41
C TYR A 213 18.77 -32.41 -6.85
N MET A 214 18.84 -31.34 -7.66
CA MET A 214 18.48 -31.36 -9.09
C MET A 214 19.26 -32.45 -9.83
N ARG A 215 20.57 -32.53 -9.61
CA ARG A 215 21.41 -33.57 -10.23
C ARG A 215 20.93 -34.97 -9.84
N ARG A 216 20.61 -35.21 -8.57
CA ARG A 216 20.04 -36.48 -8.11
C ARG A 216 18.77 -36.83 -8.87
N GLU A 217 17.84 -35.89 -9.06
CA GLU A 217 16.59 -36.13 -9.79
C GLU A 217 16.84 -36.49 -11.27
N ILE A 218 17.83 -35.83 -11.89
CA ILE A 218 18.24 -36.18 -13.27
C ILE A 218 18.83 -37.58 -13.32
N GLU A 219 19.76 -37.94 -12.40
CA GLU A 219 20.36 -39.25 -12.33
C GLU A 219 19.36 -40.34 -11.92
N ARG A 220 18.34 -39.99 -11.13
CA ARG A 220 17.24 -40.89 -10.78
C ARG A 220 16.43 -41.26 -12.00
N ALA A 221 16.10 -40.31 -12.89
CA ALA A 221 15.40 -40.60 -14.14
C ALA A 221 16.18 -41.60 -15.02
N VAL A 222 17.49 -41.49 -15.08
CA VAL A 222 18.35 -42.47 -15.77
C VAL A 222 18.29 -43.84 -15.10
N ARG A 223 18.33 -43.90 -13.77
CA ARG A 223 18.21 -45.16 -13.01
C ARG A 223 16.81 -45.81 -13.15
N GLU A 224 15.76 -45.04 -13.38
CA GLU A 224 14.41 -45.51 -13.69
C GLU A 224 14.31 -46.11 -15.08
N GLY A 225 15.38 -46.07 -15.89
CA GLY A 225 15.48 -46.72 -17.20
C GLY A 225 15.19 -45.82 -18.39
N ILE A 226 15.04 -44.50 -18.19
CA ILE A 226 14.85 -43.57 -19.30
C ILE A 226 16.21 -43.33 -19.97
N PRO A 227 16.30 -43.52 -21.31
CA PRO A 227 17.56 -43.29 -22.02
C PRO A 227 18.10 -41.87 -21.81
N PRO A 228 19.40 -41.69 -21.50
CA PRO A 228 19.95 -40.35 -21.21
C PRO A 228 19.74 -39.32 -22.29
N ASP A 229 19.78 -39.70 -23.55
CA ASP A 229 19.54 -38.82 -24.73
C ASP A 229 18.04 -38.46 -24.89
N ARG A 230 17.16 -39.13 -24.14
CA ARG A 230 15.71 -38.86 -24.13
C ARG A 230 15.28 -38.06 -22.88
N ILE A 231 16.22 -37.52 -22.12
CA ILE A 231 15.98 -36.66 -20.97
C ILE A 231 16.46 -35.25 -21.28
N VAL A 232 15.61 -34.26 -21.10
CA VAL A 232 15.96 -32.83 -21.16
C VAL A 232 15.71 -32.20 -19.81
N ALA A 233 16.75 -31.63 -19.20
CA ALA A 233 16.66 -30.85 -17.97
C ALA A 233 16.70 -29.33 -18.31
N VAL A 234 15.63 -28.64 -17.97
CA VAL A 234 15.43 -27.21 -18.18
C VAL A 234 15.66 -26.47 -16.87
N THR A 235 16.65 -25.60 -16.80
CA THR A 235 17.04 -24.87 -15.60
C THR A 235 17.55 -23.48 -15.93
N GLY A 236 17.53 -22.55 -14.97
CA GLY A 236 18.20 -21.26 -15.11
C GLY A 236 19.64 -21.43 -15.58
N ALA A 237 20.06 -20.62 -16.54
CA ALA A 237 21.39 -20.74 -17.16
C ALA A 237 22.55 -20.75 -16.16
N PHE A 238 22.36 -20.07 -15.01
CA PHE A 238 23.31 -20.02 -13.89
C PHE A 238 23.65 -21.38 -13.32
N HIS A 239 22.69 -22.32 -13.26
CA HIS A 239 22.86 -23.64 -12.66
C HIS A 239 23.56 -24.66 -13.55
N LEU A 240 23.66 -24.41 -14.88
CA LEU A 240 24.24 -25.39 -15.83
C LEU A 240 25.62 -25.87 -15.43
N THR A 241 26.52 -24.93 -15.15
CA THR A 241 27.92 -25.25 -14.76
C THR A 241 27.97 -25.95 -13.39
N GLY A 242 27.08 -25.56 -12.46
CA GLY A 242 26.98 -26.17 -11.16
C GLY A 242 26.51 -27.61 -11.25
N LEU A 243 25.44 -27.90 -11.98
CA LEU A 243 24.94 -29.25 -12.20
C LEU A 243 26.01 -30.21 -12.76
N GLN A 244 26.95 -29.73 -13.58
CA GLN A 244 28.02 -30.54 -14.11
C GLN A 244 29.14 -30.82 -13.10
N ARG A 245 29.35 -29.92 -12.14
CA ARG A 245 30.47 -29.98 -11.15
C ARG A 245 30.07 -30.57 -9.82
N THR A 246 28.81 -30.31 -9.38
CA THR A 246 28.30 -30.74 -8.08
C THR A 246 27.97 -32.25 -8.09
N ALA A 247 28.33 -32.98 -7.04
CA ALA A 247 27.93 -34.38 -6.87
C ALA A 247 26.41 -34.47 -6.63
N ALA A 248 25.80 -35.56 -7.10
CA ALA A 248 24.39 -35.83 -6.79
C ALA A 248 24.20 -36.11 -5.30
N MET A 249 23.12 -35.59 -4.72
CA MET A 249 22.76 -35.87 -3.33
C MET A 249 22.39 -37.35 -3.15
N THR A 250 22.88 -37.94 -2.11
CA THR A 250 22.56 -39.34 -1.75
C THR A 250 21.18 -39.46 -1.12
N GLU A 251 20.62 -40.69 -1.07
CA GLU A 251 19.33 -40.93 -0.41
C GLU A 251 19.39 -40.65 1.11
N GLU A 252 20.54 -40.86 1.73
CA GLU A 252 20.76 -40.57 3.16
C GLU A 252 20.75 -39.05 3.42
N GLU A 253 21.40 -38.28 2.55
CA GLU A 253 21.41 -36.80 2.63
C GLU A 253 19.98 -36.23 2.39
N VAL A 254 19.21 -36.79 1.48
CA VAL A 254 17.81 -36.36 1.27
C VAL A 254 16.97 -36.56 2.53
N GLN A 255 17.16 -37.67 3.26
CA GLN A 255 16.43 -37.93 4.51
C GLN A 255 16.82 -36.96 5.64
N THR A 256 17.96 -36.29 5.54
CA THR A 256 18.41 -35.29 6.52
C THR A 256 17.94 -33.87 6.17
N LEU A 257 17.34 -33.66 5.01
CA LEU A 257 16.82 -32.35 4.63
C LEU A 257 15.76 -31.87 5.62
N VAL A 258 15.96 -30.70 6.16
CA VAL A 258 14.93 -30.04 6.98
C VAL A 258 13.78 -29.61 6.07
N CYS A 259 12.59 -30.06 6.39
CA CYS A 259 11.37 -29.77 5.63
C CYS A 259 10.30 -29.28 6.59
N MET A 260 9.71 -28.11 6.31
CA MET A 260 8.53 -27.63 7.03
C MET A 260 7.25 -28.21 6.40
N GLU A 261 6.25 -28.47 7.25
CA GLU A 261 4.93 -28.85 6.75
C GLU A 261 4.35 -27.68 5.94
N SER A 262 3.96 -27.95 4.71
CA SER A 262 3.48 -26.93 3.78
C SER A 262 2.30 -27.40 2.96
N CYS A 263 1.37 -26.47 2.70
CA CYS A 263 0.28 -26.63 1.74
C CYS A 263 0.68 -26.01 0.41
N ARG A 264 0.12 -26.53 -0.68
CA ARG A 264 0.38 -26.05 -2.04
C ARG A 264 -0.94 -25.74 -2.74
N THR A 265 -1.00 -24.65 -3.47
CA THR A 265 -2.21 -24.23 -4.20
C THR A 265 -1.86 -23.48 -5.46
N LEU A 266 -2.71 -23.57 -6.48
CA LEU A 266 -2.67 -22.69 -7.63
C LEU A 266 -3.42 -21.40 -7.30
N MET A 267 -2.92 -20.28 -7.80
CA MET A 267 -3.59 -18.99 -7.68
C MET A 267 -3.51 -18.19 -8.98
N PRO A 268 -4.54 -17.39 -9.30
CA PRO A 268 -4.40 -16.36 -10.32
C PRO A 268 -3.26 -15.43 -9.97
N TYR A 269 -2.55 -14.93 -10.99
CA TYR A 269 -1.49 -13.95 -10.80
C TYR A 269 -1.71 -12.76 -11.73
N SER A 270 -1.00 -11.65 -11.53
CA SER A 270 -1.15 -10.48 -12.39
C SER A 270 0.19 -10.07 -12.99
N TYR A 271 0.15 -9.43 -14.17
CA TYR A 271 1.36 -8.87 -14.77
C TYR A 271 1.97 -7.78 -13.91
N PHE A 272 1.15 -7.02 -13.16
CA PHE A 272 1.67 -6.05 -12.21
C PHE A 272 2.55 -6.70 -11.14
N ARG A 273 2.10 -7.82 -10.55
CA ARG A 273 2.90 -8.57 -9.55
C ARG A 273 4.09 -9.30 -10.16
N LEU A 274 3.96 -9.75 -11.41
CA LEU A 274 5.05 -10.37 -12.15
C LEU A 274 6.13 -9.36 -12.50
N SER A 275 5.81 -8.06 -12.58
CA SER A 275 6.78 -7.01 -12.83
C SER A 275 7.69 -6.80 -11.62
N GLU A 276 8.93 -6.34 -11.85
CA GLU A 276 9.88 -5.99 -10.79
C GLU A 276 9.31 -4.98 -9.77
N ARG A 277 8.37 -4.14 -10.22
CA ARG A 277 7.67 -3.16 -9.37
C ARG A 277 6.73 -3.83 -8.37
N GLY A 278 6.28 -5.06 -8.64
CA GLY A 278 5.44 -5.85 -7.75
C GLY A 278 6.21 -6.62 -6.67
N GLY A 279 7.57 -6.55 -6.65
CA GLY A 279 8.41 -7.15 -5.60
C GLY A 279 8.84 -8.60 -5.85
N TYR A 280 8.54 -9.19 -7.02
CA TYR A 280 9.06 -10.50 -7.39
C TYR A 280 10.46 -10.35 -7.98
N GLY A 281 11.49 -10.81 -7.27
CA GLY A 281 12.90 -10.58 -7.61
C GLY A 281 13.37 -11.20 -8.95
N ALA A 282 12.66 -12.21 -9.48
CA ALA A 282 12.93 -12.81 -10.78
C ALA A 282 11.91 -12.36 -11.86
N GLY A 283 11.11 -11.32 -11.59
CA GLY A 283 10.17 -10.72 -12.53
C GLY A 283 10.87 -10.01 -13.69
N ASN A 284 10.10 -9.64 -14.71
CA ASN A 284 10.60 -8.79 -15.78
C ASN A 284 9.93 -7.40 -15.73
N ARG A 285 10.59 -6.40 -16.33
CA ARG A 285 10.13 -5.01 -16.27
C ARG A 285 8.87 -4.73 -17.09
N ALA A 286 8.59 -5.56 -18.10
CA ALA A 286 7.59 -5.30 -19.12
C ALA A 286 6.81 -6.57 -19.53
N PRO A 287 6.04 -7.20 -18.64
CA PRO A 287 5.37 -8.47 -18.92
C PRO A 287 4.48 -8.46 -20.16
N ALA A 288 3.68 -7.40 -20.36
CA ALA A 288 2.80 -7.30 -21.52
C ALA A 288 3.59 -7.12 -22.83
N TYR A 289 4.71 -6.40 -22.80
CA TYR A 289 5.59 -6.30 -23.97
C TYR A 289 6.21 -7.67 -24.32
N TYR A 290 6.66 -8.45 -23.32
CA TYR A 290 7.19 -9.78 -23.56
C TYR A 290 6.12 -10.76 -24.12
N GLU A 291 4.87 -10.59 -23.72
CA GLU A 291 3.77 -11.31 -24.36
C GLU A 291 3.61 -10.94 -25.84
N LEU A 292 3.75 -9.66 -26.21
CA LEU A 292 3.74 -9.24 -27.62
C LEU A 292 4.91 -9.87 -28.41
N LEU A 293 6.10 -9.98 -27.81
CA LEU A 293 7.23 -10.68 -28.44
C LEU A 293 6.94 -12.17 -28.65
N TRP A 294 6.30 -12.82 -27.67
CA TRP A 294 5.86 -14.21 -27.80
C TRP A 294 4.86 -14.39 -28.94
N GLU A 295 3.86 -13.52 -29.04
CA GLU A 295 2.88 -13.53 -30.12
C GLU A 295 3.54 -13.29 -31.49
N ALA A 296 4.51 -12.37 -31.58
CA ALA A 296 5.28 -12.10 -32.79
C ALA A 296 6.00 -13.37 -33.30
N ARG A 297 6.62 -14.12 -32.37
CA ARG A 297 7.32 -15.37 -32.71
C ARG A 297 6.36 -16.45 -33.19
N LYS A 298 5.22 -16.65 -32.56
CA LYS A 298 4.17 -17.58 -33.00
C LYS A 298 3.69 -17.27 -34.42
N ARG A 299 3.59 -15.96 -34.75
CA ARG A 299 3.20 -15.49 -36.09
C ARG A 299 4.31 -15.53 -37.12
N ARG A 300 5.57 -15.69 -36.68
CA ARG A 300 6.78 -15.56 -37.52
C ARG A 300 6.90 -14.19 -38.19
N GLU A 301 6.45 -13.15 -37.51
CA GLU A 301 6.47 -11.76 -37.98
C GLU A 301 7.38 -10.92 -37.05
N GLY A 302 8.67 -10.74 -37.43
CA GLY A 302 9.65 -10.08 -36.54
C GLY A 302 9.29 -8.65 -36.13
N SER A 303 8.63 -7.88 -37.00
CA SER A 303 8.20 -6.51 -36.69
C SER A 303 6.90 -6.40 -35.93
N TYR A 304 6.15 -7.50 -35.76
CA TYR A 304 4.83 -7.49 -35.13
C TYR A 304 4.86 -6.91 -33.71
N GLY A 305 5.80 -7.32 -32.88
CA GLY A 305 5.94 -6.84 -31.51
C GLY A 305 6.12 -5.33 -31.41
N ALA A 306 7.04 -4.78 -32.21
CA ALA A 306 7.31 -3.35 -32.26
C ALA A 306 6.10 -2.54 -32.76
N ILE A 307 5.46 -3.00 -33.84
CA ILE A 307 4.25 -2.36 -34.40
C ILE A 307 3.12 -2.35 -33.37
N ARG A 308 2.88 -3.48 -32.71
CA ARG A 308 1.81 -3.59 -31.72
C ARG A 308 2.07 -2.76 -30.48
N TYR A 309 3.33 -2.73 -30.00
CA TYR A 309 3.71 -1.91 -28.86
C TYR A 309 3.41 -0.41 -29.13
N LEU A 310 3.95 0.15 -30.22
CA LEU A 310 3.73 1.56 -30.57
C LEU A 310 2.27 1.87 -30.88
N SER A 311 1.54 0.93 -31.51
CA SER A 311 0.10 1.09 -31.79
C SER A 311 -0.75 1.08 -30.52
N ASN A 312 -0.44 0.21 -29.55
CA ASN A 312 -1.13 0.16 -28.26
C ASN A 312 -0.86 1.42 -27.45
N LEU A 313 0.39 1.90 -27.44
CA LEU A 313 0.78 3.14 -26.81
C LEU A 313 -0.02 4.33 -27.37
N ALA A 314 -0.10 4.46 -28.71
CA ALA A 314 -0.88 5.49 -29.38
C ALA A 314 -2.38 5.38 -29.08
N ALA A 315 -2.90 4.15 -29.03
CA ALA A 315 -4.31 3.91 -28.72
C ALA A 315 -4.65 4.33 -27.29
N PHE A 316 -3.74 4.07 -26.35
CA PHE A 316 -3.88 4.54 -24.95
C PHE A 316 -3.88 6.07 -24.90
N CYS A 317 -2.88 6.72 -25.48
CA CYS A 317 -2.80 8.19 -25.53
C CYS A 317 -4.07 8.84 -26.09
N ARG A 318 -4.61 8.29 -27.18
CA ARG A 318 -5.87 8.81 -27.78
C ARG A 318 -7.07 8.66 -26.85
N ARG A 319 -7.17 7.58 -26.07
CA ARG A 319 -8.25 7.40 -25.07
C ARG A 319 -8.17 8.43 -23.95
N GLU A 320 -6.96 8.78 -23.55
CA GLU A 320 -6.72 9.77 -22.50
C GLU A 320 -6.76 11.23 -23.02
N GLY A 321 -7.11 11.42 -24.30
CA GLY A 321 -7.29 12.75 -24.87
C GLY A 321 -6.01 13.36 -25.46
N ASN A 322 -4.91 12.62 -25.53
CA ASN A 322 -3.68 13.04 -26.21
C ASN A 322 -3.70 12.53 -27.68
N PRO A 323 -3.84 13.40 -28.70
CA PRO A 323 -4.08 13.01 -30.09
C PRO A 323 -2.81 12.60 -30.81
N VAL A 324 -2.27 11.42 -30.50
CA VAL A 324 -1.15 10.84 -31.25
C VAL A 324 -1.61 10.40 -32.64
N SER A 325 -0.95 10.87 -33.70
CA SER A 325 -1.28 10.55 -35.10
C SER A 325 -0.69 9.21 -35.54
N SER A 326 -1.22 8.65 -36.65
CA SER A 326 -0.63 7.46 -37.26
C SER A 326 0.73 7.74 -37.91
N ALA A 327 1.01 8.97 -38.31
CA ALA A 327 2.30 9.38 -38.85
C ALA A 327 3.38 9.32 -37.78
N GLU A 328 3.09 9.80 -36.55
CA GLU A 328 4.01 9.72 -35.41
C GLU A 328 4.34 8.26 -35.06
N VAL A 329 3.36 7.36 -35.09
CA VAL A 329 3.59 5.92 -34.87
C VAL A 329 4.52 5.33 -35.93
N ILE A 330 4.33 5.68 -37.22
CA ILE A 330 5.18 5.22 -38.32
C ILE A 330 6.61 5.75 -38.18
N GLU A 331 6.75 7.04 -37.84
CA GLU A 331 8.10 7.64 -37.64
C GLU A 331 8.79 7.06 -36.40
N ALA A 332 8.03 6.80 -35.30
CA ALA A 332 8.58 6.12 -34.11
C ALA A 332 9.08 4.71 -34.46
N LEU A 333 8.33 3.94 -35.27
CA LEU A 333 8.76 2.61 -35.71
C LEU A 333 10.03 2.69 -36.58
N ARG A 334 10.09 3.67 -37.50
CA ARG A 334 11.24 3.89 -38.35
C ARG A 334 12.48 4.30 -37.56
N LEU A 335 12.31 5.21 -36.59
CA LEU A 335 13.39 5.66 -35.71
C LEU A 335 13.91 4.51 -34.84
N ALA A 336 13.02 3.72 -34.23
CA ALA A 336 13.40 2.55 -33.41
C ALA A 336 14.25 1.54 -34.26
N GLY A 337 13.81 1.25 -35.49
CA GLY A 337 14.58 0.41 -36.42
C GLY A 337 15.94 0.99 -36.76
N ALA A 338 16.05 2.31 -36.95
CA ALA A 338 17.32 2.99 -37.18
C ALA A 338 18.26 2.93 -36.00
N LEU A 339 17.72 3.11 -34.76
CA LEU A 339 18.50 2.99 -33.51
C LEU A 339 19.08 1.57 -33.36
N ALA A 340 18.25 0.55 -33.58
CA ALA A 340 18.70 -0.84 -33.55
C ALA A 340 19.84 -1.09 -34.57
N GLN A 341 19.68 -0.63 -35.82
CA GLN A 341 20.70 -0.79 -36.87
C GLN A 341 22.02 -0.05 -36.56
N LEU A 342 21.93 1.16 -35.95
CA LEU A 342 23.12 1.88 -35.50
C LEU A 342 23.88 1.12 -34.41
N SER A 343 23.14 0.38 -33.55
CA SER A 343 23.71 -0.50 -32.53
C SER A 343 24.14 -1.88 -33.08
N GLY A 344 23.96 -2.15 -34.40
CA GLY A 344 24.34 -3.41 -35.03
C GLY A 344 23.33 -4.54 -34.90
N TYR A 345 22.08 -4.23 -34.53
CA TYR A 345 21.00 -5.21 -34.35
C TYR A 345 19.93 -5.11 -35.44
N GLU A 346 19.27 -6.23 -35.72
CA GLU A 346 18.21 -6.29 -36.74
C GLU A 346 16.87 -5.79 -36.26
N ASN A 347 16.53 -6.11 -35.01
CA ASN A 347 15.25 -5.75 -34.39
C ASN A 347 15.44 -4.74 -33.23
N PRO A 348 14.53 -3.75 -33.10
CA PRO A 348 14.59 -2.80 -31.98
C PRO A 348 14.30 -3.47 -30.67
N SER A 349 15.02 -3.08 -29.60
CA SER A 349 14.76 -3.42 -28.23
C SER A 349 13.63 -2.55 -27.65
N LEU A 350 13.16 -2.89 -26.45
CA LEU A 350 12.21 -2.04 -25.72
C LEU A 350 12.78 -0.63 -25.48
N SER A 351 14.10 -0.52 -25.22
CA SER A 351 14.76 0.78 -25.05
C SER A 351 14.68 1.62 -26.33
N ASP A 352 15.00 1.03 -27.48
CA ASP A 352 14.92 1.72 -28.77
C ASP A 352 13.49 2.18 -29.09
N LEU A 353 12.50 1.35 -28.76
CA LEU A 353 11.09 1.66 -28.95
C LEU A 353 10.63 2.80 -28.03
N LYS A 354 11.11 2.84 -26.77
CA LYS A 354 10.82 3.92 -25.82
C LYS A 354 11.42 5.24 -26.26
N ASP A 355 12.69 5.25 -26.63
CA ASP A 355 13.39 6.44 -27.08
C ASP A 355 12.73 7.02 -28.34
N ALA A 356 12.38 6.15 -29.28
CA ALA A 356 11.66 6.55 -30.48
C ALA A 356 10.25 7.09 -30.19
N ALA A 357 9.51 6.45 -29.27
CA ALA A 357 8.19 6.92 -28.86
C ALA A 357 8.28 8.29 -28.16
N ILE A 358 9.24 8.49 -27.25
CA ILE A 358 9.45 9.77 -26.58
C ILE A 358 9.77 10.86 -27.61
N ALA A 359 10.63 10.57 -28.58
CA ALA A 359 11.01 11.54 -29.60
C ALA A 359 9.85 11.91 -30.54
N CYS A 360 9.10 10.91 -31.03
CA CYS A 360 8.10 11.12 -32.09
C CYS A 360 6.69 11.35 -31.56
N MET A 361 6.28 10.67 -30.47
CA MET A 361 4.93 10.69 -29.95
C MET A 361 4.80 11.55 -28.68
N GLY A 362 5.85 11.67 -27.89
CA GLY A 362 5.96 12.49 -26.68
C GLY A 362 6.66 13.82 -26.90
N HIS A 363 7.00 14.17 -28.13
CA HIS A 363 7.65 15.43 -28.51
C HIS A 363 8.88 15.77 -27.66
N GLY A 364 9.62 14.72 -27.24
CA GLY A 364 10.79 14.81 -26.36
C GLY A 364 10.46 14.76 -24.86
N SER A 365 9.19 14.66 -24.47
CA SER A 365 8.76 14.61 -23.07
C SER A 365 8.36 13.19 -22.67
N TYR A 366 9.11 12.57 -21.76
CA TYR A 366 8.75 11.30 -21.15
C TYR A 366 7.44 11.40 -20.33
N GLY A 367 7.23 12.54 -19.67
CA GLY A 367 6.06 12.76 -18.78
C GLY A 367 4.72 12.60 -19.52
N GLU A 368 4.65 12.96 -20.79
CA GLU A 368 3.45 12.82 -21.62
C GLU A 368 3.07 11.37 -21.91
N LEU A 369 4.06 10.47 -21.94
CA LEU A 369 3.86 9.06 -22.26
C LEU A 369 3.98 8.11 -21.07
N ALA A 370 4.41 8.58 -19.90
CA ALA A 370 4.78 7.74 -18.76
C ALA A 370 3.68 6.74 -18.34
N VAL A 371 2.42 7.21 -18.28
CA VAL A 371 1.27 6.36 -17.91
C VAL A 371 0.95 5.37 -19.03
N ALA A 372 0.98 5.82 -20.27
CA ALA A 372 0.72 5.00 -21.45
C ALA A 372 1.79 3.90 -21.61
N MET A 373 3.06 4.23 -21.37
CA MET A 373 4.17 3.27 -21.34
C MET A 373 3.99 2.24 -20.23
N ALA A 374 3.67 2.67 -19.02
CA ALA A 374 3.44 1.75 -17.90
C ALA A 374 2.28 0.77 -18.19
N ASP A 375 1.17 1.23 -18.76
CA ASP A 375 0.05 0.38 -19.15
C ASP A 375 0.44 -0.61 -20.28
N THR A 376 1.17 -0.15 -21.28
CA THR A 376 1.55 -0.98 -22.45
C THR A 376 2.66 -1.97 -22.11
N GLU A 377 3.60 -1.62 -21.23
CA GLU A 377 4.74 -2.44 -20.84
C GLU A 377 4.37 -3.48 -19.77
N ILE A 378 3.72 -3.05 -18.70
CA ILE A 378 3.34 -3.94 -17.60
C ILE A 378 2.02 -4.63 -17.93
N GLY A 379 1.03 -3.86 -18.41
CA GLY A 379 -0.30 -4.36 -18.69
C GLY A 379 -1.16 -4.59 -17.45
N THR A 380 -2.40 -4.89 -17.70
CA THR A 380 -3.42 -5.15 -16.66
C THR A 380 -3.90 -6.60 -16.68
N ALA A 381 -3.21 -7.48 -17.41
CA ALA A 381 -3.61 -8.87 -17.55
C ALA A 381 -3.53 -9.60 -16.21
N VAL A 382 -4.56 -10.39 -15.97
CA VAL A 382 -4.67 -11.26 -14.82
C VAL A 382 -5.14 -12.62 -15.27
N GLY A 383 -4.54 -13.64 -14.70
CA GLY A 383 -4.87 -15.01 -14.99
C GLY A 383 -6.18 -15.46 -14.36
N SER A 384 -6.66 -16.58 -14.81
CA SER A 384 -7.83 -17.22 -14.24
C SER A 384 -7.66 -18.73 -14.17
N LEU A 385 -8.28 -19.33 -13.15
CA LEU A 385 -8.34 -20.77 -12.92
C LEU A 385 -9.79 -21.24 -13.12
N PRO A 386 -10.01 -22.49 -13.58
CA PRO A 386 -11.34 -23.07 -13.66
C PRO A 386 -11.95 -23.29 -12.26
N GLU A 387 -13.28 -23.34 -12.19
CA GLU A 387 -13.97 -23.61 -10.93
C GLU A 387 -13.61 -25.02 -10.41
N GLY A 388 -13.26 -25.11 -9.12
CA GLY A 388 -12.93 -26.36 -8.45
C GLY A 388 -11.45 -26.74 -8.44
N VAL A 389 -10.59 -26.03 -9.14
CA VAL A 389 -9.14 -26.18 -9.02
C VAL A 389 -8.68 -25.47 -7.75
N SER A 390 -8.17 -26.25 -6.80
CA SER A 390 -7.43 -25.82 -5.62
C SER A 390 -7.91 -24.50 -4.98
N GLN A 391 -9.08 -24.55 -4.30
CA GLN A 391 -9.54 -23.40 -3.50
C GLN A 391 -8.94 -23.47 -2.09
N THR A 392 -8.38 -22.37 -1.61
CA THR A 392 -7.96 -22.24 -0.22
C THR A 392 -9.18 -22.21 0.73
N SER A 393 -8.97 -22.59 1.99
CA SER A 393 -9.99 -22.54 3.04
C SER A 393 -10.69 -21.17 3.12
N ILE A 394 -9.92 -20.11 3.02
CA ILE A 394 -10.45 -18.73 3.08
C ILE A 394 -11.26 -18.35 1.82
N GLN A 395 -10.93 -18.88 0.62
CA GLN A 395 -11.74 -18.69 -0.58
C GLN A 395 -13.09 -19.41 -0.45
N MET A 396 -13.10 -20.63 0.12
CA MET A 396 -14.34 -21.34 0.41
C MET A 396 -15.20 -20.59 1.42
N ASP A 397 -14.59 -20.06 2.49
CA ASP A 397 -15.30 -19.24 3.48
C ASP A 397 -15.85 -17.94 2.86
N PHE A 398 -15.07 -17.25 2.02
CA PHE A 398 -15.52 -16.07 1.28
C PHE A 398 -16.73 -16.37 0.41
N ASN A 399 -16.66 -17.44 -0.43
CA ASN A 399 -17.74 -17.83 -1.32
C ASN A 399 -19.01 -18.20 -0.53
N ARG A 400 -18.87 -18.93 0.59
CA ARG A 400 -19.97 -19.24 1.50
C ARG A 400 -20.61 -17.96 2.05
N ASN A 401 -19.83 -17.01 2.55
CA ASN A 401 -20.35 -15.74 3.06
C ASN A 401 -21.03 -14.91 1.96
N MET A 402 -20.46 -14.87 0.75
CA MET A 402 -21.07 -14.17 -0.40
C MET A 402 -22.46 -14.71 -0.73
N ALA A 403 -22.64 -16.04 -0.72
CA ALA A 403 -23.93 -16.69 -0.95
C ALA A 403 -24.91 -16.44 0.21
N GLU A 404 -24.50 -16.66 1.47
CA GLU A 404 -25.34 -16.47 2.65
C GLU A 404 -25.82 -15.03 2.83
N LEU A 405 -24.94 -14.06 2.52
CA LEU A 405 -25.21 -12.64 2.60
C LEU A 405 -25.85 -12.06 1.34
N LYS A 406 -26.11 -12.90 0.32
CA LYS A 406 -26.69 -12.50 -0.99
C LYS A 406 -25.89 -11.35 -1.64
N LEU A 407 -24.57 -11.48 -1.64
CA LEU A 407 -23.63 -10.51 -2.23
C LEU A 407 -23.08 -10.99 -3.58
N GLU A 408 -23.41 -12.18 -4.06
CA GLU A 408 -22.86 -12.80 -5.29
C GLU A 408 -23.01 -11.89 -6.52
N ARG A 409 -24.13 -11.18 -6.63
CA ARG A 409 -24.37 -10.25 -7.74
C ARG A 409 -23.35 -9.08 -7.83
N TYR A 410 -22.69 -8.77 -6.72
CA TYR A 410 -21.67 -7.71 -6.63
C TYR A 410 -20.26 -8.21 -7.03
N ARG A 411 -20.08 -9.50 -7.29
CA ARG A 411 -18.85 -10.05 -7.86
C ARG A 411 -18.75 -9.72 -9.34
N SER A 412 -18.59 -8.44 -9.63
CA SER A 412 -18.55 -7.86 -10.97
C SER A 412 -17.37 -6.92 -11.12
N VAL A 413 -16.78 -6.88 -12.32
CA VAL A 413 -15.69 -5.95 -12.68
C VAL A 413 -16.18 -4.49 -12.65
N THR A 414 -17.49 -4.28 -12.91
CA THR A 414 -18.10 -2.96 -12.81
C THR A 414 -18.39 -2.62 -11.36
N ALA A 415 -17.93 -1.46 -10.90
CA ALA A 415 -18.20 -0.96 -9.56
C ALA A 415 -19.72 -0.79 -9.34
N GLN A 416 -20.22 -1.32 -8.23
CA GLN A 416 -21.64 -1.24 -7.86
C GLN A 416 -21.77 -0.66 -6.46
N GLU A 417 -22.74 0.23 -6.30
CA GLU A 417 -23.06 0.82 -5.00
C GLU A 417 -23.98 -0.09 -4.19
N LEU A 418 -23.69 -0.22 -2.90
CA LEU A 418 -24.49 -0.93 -1.93
C LEU A 418 -24.78 -0.02 -0.73
N SER A 419 -26.06 0.29 -0.51
CA SER A 419 -26.51 0.98 0.69
C SER A 419 -27.03 -0.03 1.72
N LEU A 420 -26.55 0.06 2.94
CA LEU A 420 -26.95 -0.80 4.08
C LEU A 420 -27.72 0.03 5.10
N ASP A 421 -28.83 -0.53 5.61
CA ASP A 421 -29.55 -0.06 6.78
C ASP A 421 -29.33 -1.06 7.92
N LEU A 422 -28.50 -0.68 8.90
CA LEU A 422 -28.07 -1.57 9.99
C LEU A 422 -29.14 -1.85 11.04
N ARG A 423 -30.27 -1.16 10.96
CA ARG A 423 -31.38 -1.33 11.91
C ARG A 423 -32.08 -2.68 11.69
N GLU A 424 -32.69 -3.19 12.76
CA GLU A 424 -33.47 -4.41 12.69
C GLU A 424 -34.71 -4.24 11.78
N LYS A 425 -34.85 -5.15 10.81
CA LYS A 425 -36.03 -5.19 9.92
C LYS A 425 -37.17 -5.94 10.61
N LEU A 426 -38.00 -5.22 11.36
CA LEU A 426 -39.10 -5.76 12.16
C LEU A 426 -40.19 -6.50 11.31
N THR A 427 -40.19 -6.32 9.99
CA THR A 427 -41.17 -6.95 9.09
C THR A 427 -40.81 -8.41 8.72
N VAL A 428 -39.66 -8.91 9.15
CA VAL A 428 -39.15 -10.22 8.75
C VAL A 428 -39.15 -11.17 9.94
N LYS A 429 -39.67 -12.41 9.74
CA LYS A 429 -39.81 -13.42 10.82
C LYS A 429 -38.51 -14.12 11.22
N SER A 430 -37.50 -14.11 10.39
CA SER A 430 -36.21 -14.77 10.65
C SER A 430 -35.20 -13.76 11.18
N GLU A 431 -34.62 -14.01 12.33
CA GLU A 431 -33.57 -13.17 12.94
C GLU A 431 -32.40 -12.93 11.96
N ARG A 432 -31.97 -13.97 11.24
CA ARG A 432 -30.90 -13.89 10.23
C ARG A 432 -31.23 -12.92 9.10
N ALA A 433 -32.50 -12.83 8.68
CA ALA A 433 -32.95 -11.92 7.65
C ALA A 433 -33.21 -10.50 8.21
N ALA A 434 -33.60 -10.37 9.49
CA ALA A 434 -33.80 -9.10 10.16
C ALA A 434 -32.47 -8.28 10.28
N PHE A 435 -31.34 -8.99 10.43
CA PHE A 435 -29.99 -8.40 10.56
C PHE A 435 -29.09 -8.64 9.34
N LEU A 436 -29.67 -8.89 8.17
CA LEU A 436 -28.89 -9.19 6.95
C LEU A 436 -27.89 -8.06 6.63
N ASP A 437 -28.33 -6.79 6.70
CA ASP A 437 -27.48 -5.66 6.36
C ASP A 437 -26.41 -5.41 7.43
N LEU A 438 -26.69 -5.70 8.69
CA LEU A 438 -25.69 -5.68 9.77
C LEU A 438 -24.61 -6.75 9.54
N ASN A 439 -25.00 -7.98 9.19
CA ASN A 439 -24.05 -9.06 8.90
C ASN A 439 -23.22 -8.77 7.64
N ARG A 440 -23.81 -8.13 6.62
CA ARG A 440 -23.10 -7.60 5.46
C ARG A 440 -22.05 -6.58 5.88
N SER A 441 -22.41 -5.63 6.73
CA SER A 441 -21.49 -4.62 7.26
C SER A 441 -20.30 -5.27 7.96
N PHE A 442 -20.51 -6.23 8.86
CA PHE A 442 -19.43 -6.96 9.52
C PHE A 442 -18.49 -7.64 8.54
N PHE A 443 -19.02 -8.35 7.57
CA PHE A 443 -18.25 -9.03 6.55
C PHE A 443 -17.42 -8.07 5.68
N LEU A 444 -18.03 -6.97 5.23
CA LEU A 444 -17.35 -5.96 4.41
C LEU A 444 -16.25 -5.22 5.20
N HIS A 445 -16.49 -4.92 6.49
CA HIS A 445 -15.46 -4.35 7.35
C HIS A 445 -14.28 -5.31 7.59
N ARG A 446 -14.53 -6.63 7.74
CA ARG A 446 -13.47 -7.65 7.84
C ARG A 446 -12.60 -7.67 6.58
N LEU A 447 -13.22 -7.64 5.40
CA LEU A 447 -12.48 -7.55 4.13
C LEU A 447 -11.67 -6.24 4.03
N ARG A 448 -12.21 -5.11 4.50
CA ARG A 448 -11.50 -3.84 4.55
C ARG A 448 -10.28 -3.89 5.46
N VAL A 449 -10.40 -4.50 6.63
CA VAL A 449 -9.28 -4.70 7.57
C VAL A 449 -8.19 -5.56 6.95
N LEU A 450 -8.54 -6.57 6.16
CA LEU A 450 -7.61 -7.38 5.39
C LEU A 450 -7.00 -6.65 4.18
N GLY A 451 -7.43 -5.41 3.89
CA GLY A 451 -6.94 -4.64 2.76
C GLY A 451 -7.46 -5.13 1.40
N ASN A 452 -8.57 -5.87 1.38
CA ASN A 452 -9.10 -6.41 0.14
C ASN A 452 -9.76 -5.33 -0.72
N SER A 453 -9.30 -5.19 -1.96
CA SER A 453 -9.74 -4.16 -2.92
C SER A 453 -11.16 -4.34 -3.45
N PHE A 454 -11.85 -5.45 -3.10
CA PHE A 454 -13.27 -5.66 -3.42
C PHE A 454 -14.16 -4.61 -2.79
N VAL A 455 -13.80 -4.08 -1.63
CA VAL A 455 -14.65 -3.22 -0.80
C VAL A 455 -14.05 -1.83 -0.62
N SER A 456 -14.88 -0.80 -0.79
CA SER A 456 -14.56 0.59 -0.46
C SER A 456 -15.72 1.25 0.25
N LEU A 457 -15.46 1.81 1.44
CA LEU A 457 -16.48 2.53 2.22
C LEU A 457 -16.60 3.96 1.70
N GLN A 458 -17.81 4.39 1.32
CA GLN A 458 -18.10 5.77 0.94
C GLN A 458 -18.30 6.64 2.18
N LYS A 459 -17.60 7.77 2.25
CA LYS A 459 -17.91 8.82 3.22
C LYS A 459 -19.24 9.48 2.84
N LYS A 460 -20.28 9.29 3.65
CA LYS A 460 -21.58 9.95 3.41
C LYS A 460 -21.51 11.44 3.71
N ARG A 461 -22.24 12.25 2.90
CA ARG A 461 -22.39 13.69 3.10
C ARG A 461 -23.25 14.07 4.33
N GLN A 462 -23.93 13.14 4.98
CA GLN A 462 -24.72 13.39 6.18
C GLN A 462 -23.94 12.99 7.43
N GLU A 463 -23.39 13.96 8.09
CA GLU A 463 -22.92 13.84 9.46
C GLU A 463 -24.07 13.47 10.36
N GLY A 464 -24.02 12.29 11.01
CA GLY A 464 -25.00 11.86 12.03
C GLY A 464 -25.84 10.62 11.69
N ALA A 465 -25.88 10.12 10.45
CA ALA A 465 -26.64 8.91 10.11
C ALA A 465 -25.81 7.63 10.27
N THR A 466 -25.58 7.20 11.51
CA THR A 466 -24.71 6.05 11.87
C THR A 466 -25.33 4.68 11.65
N TRP A 467 -26.62 4.64 11.39
CA TRP A 467 -27.38 3.42 11.04
C TRP A 467 -27.30 3.08 9.54
N ALA A 468 -26.71 3.95 8.71
CA ALA A 468 -26.66 3.76 7.27
C ALA A 468 -25.20 3.79 6.76
N GLU A 469 -24.79 2.76 6.04
CA GLU A 469 -23.49 2.68 5.38
C GLU A 469 -23.64 2.65 3.86
N GLY A 470 -22.71 3.31 3.15
CA GLY A 470 -22.57 3.24 1.72
C GLY A 470 -21.27 2.54 1.35
N TRP A 471 -21.36 1.55 0.50
CA TRP A 471 -20.21 0.79 0.02
C TRP A 471 -20.15 0.82 -1.49
N VAL A 472 -18.94 0.82 -2.05
CA VAL A 472 -18.68 0.51 -3.45
C VAL A 472 -17.99 -0.85 -3.49
N LEU A 473 -18.58 -1.78 -4.23
CA LEU A 473 -18.09 -3.13 -4.40
C LEU A 473 -17.64 -3.31 -5.86
N ARG A 474 -16.40 -3.75 -6.04
CA ARG A 474 -15.82 -4.01 -7.36
C ARG A 474 -14.91 -5.22 -7.27
N TRP A 475 -15.30 -6.32 -7.92
CA TRP A 475 -14.46 -7.50 -7.98
C TRP A 475 -13.36 -7.30 -9.01
N THR A 476 -12.14 -7.37 -8.53
CA THR A 476 -10.96 -7.34 -9.38
C THR A 476 -10.16 -8.61 -9.13
N PRO A 477 -9.36 -9.04 -10.08
CA PRO A 477 -8.46 -10.17 -9.87
C PRO A 477 -7.45 -9.93 -8.74
N GLU A 478 -7.09 -8.69 -8.48
CA GLU A 478 -6.31 -8.29 -7.31
C GLU A 478 -7.04 -8.65 -6.00
N SER A 479 -8.38 -8.49 -5.99
CA SER A 479 -9.21 -8.89 -4.84
C SER A 479 -9.09 -10.40 -4.56
N GLU A 480 -9.00 -11.23 -5.60
CA GLU A 480 -8.84 -12.68 -5.45
C GLU A 480 -7.45 -13.06 -4.96
N ILE A 481 -6.40 -12.42 -5.48
CA ILE A 481 -5.03 -12.62 -5.02
C ILE A 481 -4.89 -12.24 -3.54
N GLN A 482 -5.40 -11.07 -3.14
CA GLN A 482 -5.40 -10.60 -1.76
C GLN A 482 -6.16 -11.55 -0.83
N LEU A 483 -7.24 -12.15 -1.34
CA LEU A 483 -8.02 -13.14 -0.60
C LEU A 483 -7.20 -14.42 -0.36
N VAL A 484 -6.51 -14.93 -1.39
CA VAL A 484 -5.63 -16.10 -1.26
C VAL A 484 -4.48 -15.82 -0.30
N GLU A 485 -3.86 -14.64 -0.39
CA GLU A 485 -2.81 -14.23 0.56
C GLU A 485 -3.31 -14.14 2.00
N ALA A 486 -4.58 -13.82 2.20
CA ALA A 486 -5.16 -13.75 3.54
C ALA A 486 -5.24 -15.13 4.24
N VAL A 487 -5.08 -16.25 3.52
CA VAL A 487 -4.94 -17.60 4.13
C VAL A 487 -3.79 -17.66 5.12
N LEU A 488 -2.76 -16.84 4.92
CA LEU A 488 -1.60 -16.71 5.81
C LEU A 488 -1.96 -16.17 7.20
N LYS A 489 -3.16 -15.62 7.33
CA LYS A 489 -3.67 -15.01 8.57
C LYS A 489 -4.77 -15.84 9.20
N GLY A 490 -5.35 -16.81 8.48
CA GLY A 490 -6.38 -17.71 9.00
C GLY A 490 -7.19 -18.38 7.90
N ASP A 491 -7.86 -19.47 8.27
CA ASP A 491 -8.69 -20.29 7.36
C ASP A 491 -10.04 -19.65 7.02
N THR A 492 -10.46 -18.65 7.79
CA THR A 492 -11.70 -17.90 7.55
C THR A 492 -11.43 -16.41 7.53
N ILE A 493 -12.30 -15.64 6.86
CA ILE A 493 -12.25 -14.18 6.83
C ILE A 493 -12.24 -13.59 8.27
N GLU A 494 -12.98 -14.20 9.18
CA GLU A 494 -13.04 -13.77 10.57
C GLU A 494 -11.72 -13.99 11.30
N GLN A 495 -11.15 -15.19 11.22
CA GLN A 495 -9.85 -15.51 11.83
C GLN A 495 -8.73 -14.64 11.29
N ALA A 496 -8.67 -14.48 9.95
CA ALA A 496 -7.67 -13.65 9.30
C ALA A 496 -7.77 -12.17 9.75
N ALA A 497 -9.00 -11.62 9.81
CA ALA A 497 -9.23 -10.26 10.29
C ALA A 497 -8.88 -10.12 11.79
N SER A 498 -9.15 -11.14 12.60
CA SER A 498 -8.80 -11.16 14.04
C SER A 498 -7.30 -11.07 14.24
N LEU A 499 -6.52 -11.90 13.52
CA LEU A 499 -5.06 -11.87 13.59
C LEU A 499 -4.50 -10.52 13.12
N GLU A 500 -5.04 -9.97 12.01
CA GLU A 500 -4.61 -8.67 11.50
C GLU A 500 -4.85 -7.56 12.52
N LEU A 501 -6.04 -7.50 13.14
CA LEU A 501 -6.36 -6.52 14.17
C LEU A 501 -5.45 -6.65 15.39
N LYS A 502 -5.15 -7.88 15.82
CA LYS A 502 -4.22 -8.13 16.91
C LYS A 502 -2.82 -7.62 16.59
N GLN A 503 -2.29 -7.96 15.41
CA GLN A 503 -0.98 -7.49 14.96
C GLN A 503 -0.89 -5.97 14.84
N ARG A 504 -1.98 -5.31 14.38
CA ARG A 504 -2.06 -3.84 14.35
C ARG A 504 -2.08 -3.25 15.76
N ALA A 505 -2.80 -3.89 16.69
CA ALA A 505 -2.82 -3.46 18.08
C ALA A 505 -1.45 -3.57 18.74
N ASP A 506 -0.73 -4.69 18.52
CA ASP A 506 0.61 -4.93 19.06
C ASP A 506 1.66 -3.95 18.49
N ARG A 507 1.47 -3.47 17.26
CA ARG A 507 2.33 -2.48 16.60
C ARG A 507 1.93 -1.03 16.86
N ALA A 508 0.80 -0.80 17.52
CA ALA A 508 0.32 0.55 17.77
C ALA A 508 1.26 1.29 18.72
N GLY A 509 1.94 2.31 18.22
CA GLY A 509 2.88 3.13 19.00
C GLY A 509 2.21 4.27 19.77
N SER A 510 0.88 4.48 19.61
CA SER A 510 0.14 5.53 20.31
C SER A 510 -1.27 5.08 20.67
N ILE A 511 -1.83 5.73 21.72
CA ILE A 511 -3.19 5.44 22.19
C ILE A 511 -4.24 5.77 21.13
N GLY A 512 -4.03 6.80 20.33
CA GLY A 512 -4.91 7.15 19.21
C GLY A 512 -4.89 6.11 18.09
N ALA A 513 -3.73 5.50 17.79
CA ALA A 513 -3.63 4.40 16.83
C ALA A 513 -4.38 3.16 17.35
N LEU A 514 -4.18 2.81 18.62
CA LEU A 514 -4.83 1.66 19.25
C LEU A 514 -6.35 1.83 19.36
N SER A 515 -6.82 3.05 19.63
CA SER A 515 -8.24 3.39 19.64
C SER A 515 -8.91 3.17 18.29
N ARG A 516 -8.24 3.54 17.18
CA ARG A 516 -8.73 3.26 15.82
C ARG A 516 -8.83 1.76 15.53
N VAL A 517 -7.86 0.97 15.99
CA VAL A 517 -7.91 -0.50 15.87
C VAL A 517 -9.09 -1.07 16.66
N THR A 518 -9.37 -0.51 17.85
CA THR A 518 -10.53 -0.90 18.67
C THR A 518 -11.85 -0.60 17.95
N GLU A 519 -11.97 0.56 17.31
CA GLU A 519 -13.12 0.93 16.48
C GLU A 519 -13.27 -0.03 15.29
N GLU A 520 -12.19 -0.35 14.58
CA GLU A 520 -12.20 -1.32 13.47
C GLU A 520 -12.66 -2.71 13.95
N ALA A 521 -12.18 -3.18 15.10
CA ALA A 521 -12.60 -4.47 15.69
C ALA A 521 -14.10 -4.47 16.00
N PHE A 522 -14.60 -3.34 16.50
CA PHE A 522 -16.03 -3.15 16.76
C PHE A 522 -16.86 -3.16 15.47
N LEU A 523 -16.41 -2.44 14.43
CA LEU A 523 -17.05 -2.41 13.11
C LEU A 523 -17.06 -3.80 12.43
N CYS A 524 -16.09 -4.63 12.70
CA CYS A 524 -16.00 -6.01 12.22
C CYS A 524 -16.90 -7.00 12.96
N GLY A 525 -17.54 -6.58 14.08
CA GLY A 525 -18.37 -7.45 14.90
C GLY A 525 -17.57 -8.55 15.61
N MET A 526 -16.39 -8.22 16.17
CA MET A 526 -15.43 -9.18 16.72
C MET A 526 -15.19 -8.94 18.24
N PRO A 527 -16.03 -9.53 19.12
CA PRO A 527 -15.97 -9.26 20.55
C PRO A 527 -14.63 -9.58 21.20
N GLU A 528 -13.95 -10.64 20.76
CA GLU A 528 -12.65 -11.05 21.32
C GLU A 528 -11.55 -10.05 20.94
N ALA A 529 -11.53 -9.57 19.68
CA ALA A 529 -10.61 -8.53 19.25
C ALA A 529 -10.86 -7.20 19.98
N VAL A 530 -12.14 -6.83 20.22
CA VAL A 530 -12.51 -5.67 21.02
C VAL A 530 -11.99 -5.82 22.45
N ALA A 531 -12.19 -6.97 23.09
CA ALA A 531 -11.69 -7.20 24.45
C ALA A 531 -10.17 -7.09 24.55
N TYR A 532 -9.45 -7.63 23.55
CA TYR A 532 -7.99 -7.56 23.48
C TYR A 532 -7.50 -6.10 23.36
N THR A 533 -8.04 -5.36 22.40
CA THR A 533 -7.64 -3.96 22.15
C THR A 533 -8.02 -3.04 23.31
N VAL A 534 -9.15 -3.29 23.99
CA VAL A 534 -9.58 -2.58 25.20
C VAL A 534 -8.56 -2.78 26.33
N SER A 535 -8.11 -4.01 26.55
CA SER A 535 -7.08 -4.28 27.58
C SER A 535 -5.76 -3.57 27.27
N ALA A 536 -5.35 -3.55 26.02
CA ALA A 536 -4.15 -2.82 25.58
C ALA A 536 -4.34 -1.29 25.76
N LEU A 537 -5.52 -0.74 25.44
CA LEU A 537 -5.85 0.67 25.65
C LEU A 537 -5.77 1.06 27.14
N GLN A 538 -6.30 0.23 28.03
CA GLN A 538 -6.23 0.48 29.46
C GLN A 538 -4.78 0.56 29.97
N ALA A 539 -3.92 -0.35 29.49
CA ALA A 539 -2.52 -0.34 29.85
C ALA A 539 -1.80 0.92 29.33
N MET A 540 -2.01 1.28 28.08
CA MET A 540 -1.36 2.44 27.44
C MET A 540 -1.87 3.79 28.00
N ALA A 541 -3.15 3.87 28.40
CA ALA A 541 -3.75 5.10 28.95
C ALA A 541 -3.10 5.60 30.25
N VAL A 542 -2.44 4.72 31.00
CA VAL A 542 -1.75 5.07 32.25
C VAL A 542 -0.52 5.94 31.97
N ASP A 543 0.20 5.67 30.89
CA ASP A 543 1.49 6.28 30.59
C ASP A 543 1.38 7.47 29.60
N THR A 544 0.23 7.64 28.95
CA THR A 544 0.02 8.72 27.96
C THR A 544 -0.09 10.08 28.64
N ALA A 545 0.74 11.04 28.19
CA ALA A 545 0.79 12.40 28.71
C ALA A 545 0.19 13.46 27.75
N SER A 546 -0.14 13.12 26.51
CA SER A 546 -0.67 14.05 25.52
C SER A 546 -2.19 14.20 25.57
N ALA A 547 -2.68 15.42 25.70
CA ALA A 547 -4.11 15.75 25.71
C ALA A 547 -4.74 15.44 24.34
N GLU A 548 -4.04 15.71 23.23
CA GLU A 548 -4.48 15.41 21.86
C GLU A 548 -4.77 13.90 21.69
N GLU A 549 -3.81 13.07 22.09
CA GLU A 549 -3.95 11.61 21.96
C GLU A 549 -5.10 11.07 22.83
N LEU A 550 -5.20 11.51 24.07
CA LEU A 550 -6.27 11.08 24.97
C LEU A 550 -7.65 11.53 24.50
N ALA A 551 -7.75 12.77 23.98
CA ALA A 551 -8.99 13.29 23.42
C ALA A 551 -9.40 12.53 22.15
N SER A 552 -8.46 12.25 21.24
CA SER A 552 -8.69 11.45 20.03
C SER A 552 -9.21 10.05 20.37
N ALA A 553 -8.56 9.39 21.33
CA ALA A 553 -8.96 8.07 21.80
C ALA A 553 -10.35 8.09 22.46
N ALA A 554 -10.61 9.06 23.33
CA ALA A 554 -11.91 9.23 23.97
C ALA A 554 -13.02 9.54 22.96
N GLY A 555 -12.74 10.36 21.94
CA GLY A 555 -13.67 10.66 20.85
C GLY A 555 -14.05 9.42 20.05
N SER A 556 -13.06 8.62 19.64
CA SER A 556 -13.29 7.36 18.91
C SER A 556 -14.13 6.37 19.71
N LEU A 557 -13.82 6.17 20.99
CA LEU A 557 -14.59 5.29 21.86
C LEU A 557 -16.00 5.84 22.17
N SER A 558 -16.16 7.16 22.26
CA SER A 558 -17.46 7.81 22.43
C SER A 558 -18.39 7.48 21.26
N VAL A 559 -17.89 7.58 20.04
CA VAL A 559 -18.62 7.20 18.81
C VAL A 559 -19.04 5.73 18.87
N VAL A 560 -18.12 4.83 19.22
CA VAL A 560 -18.42 3.40 19.37
C VAL A 560 -19.51 3.15 20.41
N LEU A 561 -19.48 3.86 21.54
CA LEU A 561 -20.48 3.72 22.62
C LEU A 561 -21.87 4.27 22.24
N GLN A 562 -21.91 5.39 21.51
CA GLN A 562 -23.17 5.98 21.04
C GLN A 562 -23.92 5.06 20.06
N TYR A 563 -23.16 4.38 19.18
CA TYR A 563 -23.72 3.61 18.06
C TYR A 563 -23.68 2.10 18.26
N GLY A 564 -23.16 1.63 19.38
CA GLY A 564 -22.99 0.20 19.66
C GLY A 564 -24.28 -0.58 19.79
N ASP A 565 -25.41 0.04 20.15
CA ASP A 565 -26.72 -0.63 20.24
C ASP A 565 -27.20 -1.14 18.89
N ILE A 566 -26.93 -0.40 17.82
CA ILE A 566 -27.32 -0.78 16.46
C ILE A 566 -26.58 -2.06 16.02
N ARG A 567 -25.34 -2.24 16.51
CA ARG A 567 -24.48 -3.39 16.16
C ARG A 567 -24.62 -4.57 17.11
N LYS A 568 -25.50 -4.50 18.12
CA LYS A 568 -25.75 -5.55 19.14
C LYS A 568 -24.48 -6.06 19.86
N LEU A 569 -23.45 -5.24 19.96
CA LEU A 569 -22.23 -5.60 20.67
C LEU A 569 -22.29 -5.17 22.14
N ASN A 570 -21.61 -5.94 23.00
CA ASN A 570 -21.53 -5.60 24.43
C ASN A 570 -20.63 -4.38 24.63
N ARG A 571 -21.23 -3.24 24.98
CA ARG A 571 -20.53 -1.96 25.23
C ARG A 571 -19.96 -1.83 26.64
N LYS A 572 -20.41 -2.68 27.59
CA LYS A 572 -20.02 -2.58 29.00
C LYS A 572 -18.49 -2.51 29.23
N PRO A 573 -17.66 -3.24 28.52
CA PRO A 573 -16.20 -3.16 28.71
C PRO A 573 -15.57 -1.81 28.30
N LEU A 574 -16.23 -1.04 27.43
CA LEU A 574 -15.71 0.25 26.93
C LEU A 574 -16.01 1.42 27.91
N ILE A 575 -17.04 1.31 28.72
CA ILE A 575 -17.47 2.36 29.66
C ILE A 575 -16.35 2.75 30.64
N PRO A 576 -15.71 1.81 31.37
CA PRO A 576 -14.63 2.16 32.29
C PRO A 576 -13.41 2.73 31.60
N VAL A 577 -13.14 2.30 30.36
CA VAL A 577 -12.00 2.82 29.57
C VAL A 577 -12.24 4.26 29.18
N LEU A 578 -13.42 4.59 28.67
CA LEU A 578 -13.77 5.96 28.33
C LEU A 578 -13.72 6.85 29.55
N ALA A 579 -14.25 6.38 30.70
CA ALA A 579 -14.20 7.12 31.94
C ALA A 579 -12.74 7.36 32.42
N GLN A 580 -11.86 6.38 32.26
CA GLN A 580 -10.44 6.52 32.60
C GLN A 580 -9.72 7.51 31.67
N LEU A 581 -9.95 7.44 30.37
CA LEU A 581 -9.37 8.39 29.39
C LEU A 581 -9.84 9.81 29.66
N PHE A 582 -11.15 9.98 29.87
CA PHE A 582 -11.74 11.26 30.18
C PHE A 582 -11.18 11.87 31.48
N LEU A 583 -11.09 11.06 32.55
CA LEU A 583 -10.47 11.48 33.79
C LEU A 583 -9.03 11.91 33.60
N ARG A 584 -8.23 11.10 32.91
CA ARG A 584 -6.84 11.40 32.66
C ARG A 584 -6.67 12.68 31.84
N LEU A 585 -7.52 12.87 30.82
CA LEU A 585 -7.54 14.08 29.99
C LEU A 585 -7.84 15.30 30.88
N CYS A 586 -8.85 15.28 31.73
CA CYS A 586 -9.16 16.37 32.65
C CYS A 586 -7.99 16.71 33.60
N LEU A 587 -7.17 15.72 33.97
CA LEU A 587 -6.04 15.96 34.89
C LEU A 587 -4.86 16.67 34.22
N ILE A 588 -4.65 16.47 32.92
CA ILE A 588 -3.49 17.04 32.21
C ILE A 588 -3.82 18.32 31.45
N LEU A 589 -5.08 18.60 31.12
CA LEU A 589 -5.50 19.71 30.28
C LEU A 589 -4.95 21.06 30.73
N VAL A 590 -4.92 21.35 32.05
CA VAL A 590 -4.42 22.63 32.57
C VAL A 590 -2.94 22.83 32.24
N GLU A 591 -2.12 21.80 32.43
CA GLU A 591 -0.68 21.88 32.12
C GLU A 591 -0.41 21.92 30.60
N GLU A 592 -1.19 21.19 29.80
CA GLU A 592 -1.11 21.21 28.34
C GLU A 592 -1.50 22.58 27.75
N CYS A 593 -2.26 23.39 28.50
CA CYS A 593 -2.55 24.78 28.10
C CYS A 593 -1.38 25.73 28.29
N ARG A 594 -0.23 25.30 28.83
CA ARG A 594 1.04 26.05 28.85
C ARG A 594 1.82 25.76 27.55
N CYS A 595 1.32 26.22 26.45
CA CYS A 595 1.87 25.97 25.14
C CYS A 595 1.94 27.24 24.30
N ASP A 596 2.67 27.17 23.19
CA ASP A 596 2.70 28.21 22.16
C ASP A 596 1.40 28.23 21.33
N ASP A 597 1.27 29.20 20.45
CA ASP A 597 0.09 29.40 19.61
C ASP A 597 -0.10 28.26 18.58
N ASP A 598 0.98 27.59 18.16
CA ASP A 598 0.92 26.47 17.20
C ASP A 598 0.37 25.21 17.86
N ALA A 599 0.77 24.94 19.09
CA ALA A 599 0.21 23.84 19.87
C ALA A 599 -1.21 24.15 20.37
N ALA A 600 -1.55 25.42 20.62
CA ALA A 600 -2.85 25.83 21.14
C ALA A 600 -4.02 25.35 20.27
N LYS A 601 -3.88 25.28 18.97
CA LYS A 601 -4.92 24.77 18.06
C LYS A 601 -5.26 23.31 18.35
N ARG A 602 -4.26 22.46 18.54
CA ARG A 602 -4.43 21.04 18.85
C ARG A 602 -5.06 20.83 20.24
N VAL A 603 -4.62 21.63 21.22
CA VAL A 603 -5.19 21.59 22.58
C VAL A 603 -6.63 22.09 22.58
N ALA A 604 -6.97 23.11 21.78
CA ALA A 604 -8.37 23.56 21.64
C ALA A 604 -9.26 22.46 21.03
N GLU A 605 -8.79 21.72 20.04
CA GLU A 605 -9.48 20.57 19.48
C GLU A 605 -9.67 19.45 20.53
N ALA A 606 -8.67 19.21 21.37
CA ALA A 606 -8.75 18.27 22.48
C ALA A 606 -9.79 18.69 23.54
N ILE A 607 -9.82 19.98 23.92
CA ILE A 607 -10.82 20.56 24.81
C ILE A 607 -12.23 20.41 24.21
N ASN A 608 -12.40 20.73 22.93
CA ASN A 608 -13.70 20.61 22.27
C ASN A 608 -14.17 19.16 22.21
N THR A 609 -13.26 18.23 21.91
CA THR A 609 -13.55 16.79 21.94
C THR A 609 -13.94 16.32 23.34
N ALA A 610 -13.20 16.74 24.38
CA ALA A 610 -13.56 16.44 25.78
C ALA A 610 -14.94 16.93 26.12
N ASN A 611 -15.32 18.13 25.71
CA ASN A 611 -16.65 18.70 25.93
C ASN A 611 -17.74 17.89 25.20
N THR A 612 -17.52 17.54 23.94
CA THR A 612 -18.44 16.72 23.15
C THR A 612 -18.67 15.35 23.78
N VAL A 613 -17.60 14.71 24.24
CA VAL A 613 -17.63 13.41 24.90
C VAL A 613 -18.39 13.51 26.24
N ALA A 614 -18.15 14.55 27.04
CA ALA A 614 -18.84 14.78 28.30
C ALA A 614 -20.36 14.98 28.14
N VAL A 615 -20.76 15.74 27.09
CA VAL A 615 -22.20 15.98 26.80
C VAL A 615 -22.87 14.71 26.27
N SER A 616 -22.12 13.83 25.61
CA SER A 616 -22.68 12.62 24.98
C SER A 616 -22.91 11.47 25.95
N HIS A 617 -22.35 11.50 27.15
CA HIS A 617 -22.36 10.37 28.09
C HIS A 617 -22.60 10.78 29.53
N ASP A 618 -23.81 10.53 30.04
CA ASP A 618 -24.23 10.89 31.41
C ASP A 618 -23.42 10.21 32.53
N PHE A 619 -22.70 9.12 32.24
CA PHE A 619 -21.86 8.42 33.22
C PHE A 619 -20.50 9.10 33.46
N LEU A 620 -20.13 10.09 32.66
CA LEU A 620 -18.91 10.87 32.83
C LEU A 620 -19.12 12.04 33.78
N ASP A 621 -18.08 12.40 34.56
CA ASP A 621 -18.08 13.53 35.45
C ASP A 621 -17.90 14.86 34.69
N GLY A 622 -18.97 15.33 34.03
CA GLY A 622 -18.96 16.58 33.26
C GLY A 622 -18.68 17.81 34.15
N GLU A 623 -19.06 17.79 35.45
CA GLU A 623 -18.75 18.88 36.37
C GLU A 623 -17.24 19.01 36.63
N ARG A 624 -16.50 17.91 36.55
CA ARG A 624 -15.05 17.96 36.66
C ARG A 624 -14.43 18.73 35.46
N LEU A 625 -14.91 18.47 34.24
CA LEU A 625 -14.47 19.22 33.07
C LEU A 625 -14.83 20.70 33.20
N ASP A 626 -16.05 21.02 33.67
CA ASP A 626 -16.48 22.40 33.89
C ASP A 626 -15.54 23.14 34.85
N ARG A 627 -15.09 22.48 35.95
CA ARG A 627 -14.09 23.05 36.87
C ARG A 627 -12.72 23.27 36.24
N VAL A 628 -12.27 22.32 35.40
CA VAL A 628 -11.02 22.45 34.63
C VAL A 628 -11.11 23.62 33.67
N LEU A 629 -12.23 23.76 32.95
CA LEU A 629 -12.46 24.89 32.05
C LEU A 629 -12.51 26.24 32.77
N GLN A 630 -13.13 26.28 33.98
CA GLN A 630 -13.14 27.48 34.83
C GLN A 630 -11.72 27.86 35.28
N GLU A 631 -10.90 26.85 35.62
CA GLU A 631 -9.49 27.10 35.98
C GLU A 631 -8.73 27.67 34.79
N ILE A 632 -8.84 27.06 33.57
CA ILE A 632 -8.18 27.53 32.36
C ILE A 632 -8.64 28.96 32.01
N ALA A 633 -9.95 29.22 32.05
CA ALA A 633 -10.49 30.53 31.72
C ALA A 633 -10.02 31.66 32.66
N GLY A 634 -9.76 31.36 33.92
CA GLY A 634 -9.37 32.35 34.94
C GLY A 634 -7.87 32.59 35.07
N ARG A 635 -7.01 31.80 34.38
CA ARG A 635 -5.54 31.89 34.51
C ARG A 635 -4.91 32.71 33.38
N ASP A 636 -3.90 33.56 33.74
CA ASP A 636 -3.16 34.43 32.84
C ASP A 636 -1.78 33.85 32.46
N ASP A 637 -1.32 32.82 33.16
CA ASP A 637 -0.05 32.12 32.92
C ASP A 637 -0.18 30.96 31.93
N LEU A 638 -1.36 30.77 31.38
CA LEU A 638 -1.69 29.80 30.32
C LEU A 638 -1.81 30.53 28.98
N ASN A 639 -1.81 29.76 27.88
CA ASN A 639 -2.07 30.32 26.56
C ASN A 639 -3.44 31.02 26.54
N THR A 640 -3.44 32.31 26.26
CA THR A 640 -4.62 33.19 26.38
C THR A 640 -5.73 32.81 25.40
N LYS A 641 -5.38 32.29 24.24
CA LYS A 641 -6.32 31.76 23.26
C LYS A 641 -7.11 30.58 23.83
N LEU A 642 -6.45 29.67 24.55
CA LEU A 642 -7.12 28.55 25.23
C LEU A 642 -7.98 29.00 26.40
N SER A 643 -7.55 30.02 27.12
CA SER A 643 -8.34 30.67 28.18
C SER A 643 -9.62 31.29 27.60
N GLY A 644 -9.54 32.00 26.48
CA GLY A 644 -10.72 32.54 25.77
C GLY A 644 -11.64 31.43 25.24
N PHE A 645 -11.09 30.38 24.69
CA PHE A 645 -11.84 29.24 24.19
C PHE A 645 -12.59 28.48 25.31
N ALA A 646 -11.94 28.30 26.44
CA ALA A 646 -12.59 27.70 27.64
C ALA A 646 -13.75 28.58 28.15
N ALA A 647 -13.57 29.91 28.17
CA ALA A 647 -14.63 30.84 28.51
C ALA A 647 -15.82 30.74 27.52
N ALA A 648 -15.58 30.61 26.23
CA ALA A 648 -16.60 30.42 25.22
C ALA A 648 -17.46 29.14 25.46
N ILE A 649 -16.79 28.02 25.79
CA ILE A 649 -17.49 26.77 26.10
C ILE A 649 -18.33 26.91 27.37
N LEU A 650 -17.82 27.51 28.42
CA LEU A 650 -18.55 27.75 29.67
C LEU A 650 -19.76 28.64 29.44
N LEU A 651 -19.65 29.66 28.61
CA LEU A 651 -20.75 30.54 28.23
C LEU A 651 -21.84 29.76 27.47
N GLU A 652 -21.45 28.94 26.49
CA GLU A 652 -22.38 28.09 25.73
C GLU A 652 -23.11 27.09 26.62
N LYS A 653 -22.44 26.54 27.63
CA LYS A 653 -23.01 25.63 28.61
C LYS A 653 -23.85 26.34 29.69
N GLY A 654 -23.90 27.68 29.71
CA GLY A 654 -24.55 28.46 30.76
C GLY A 654 -23.89 28.32 32.15
N LYS A 655 -22.61 27.95 32.18
CA LYS A 655 -21.78 27.84 33.41
C LYS A 655 -20.97 29.12 33.69
N MET A 656 -20.95 30.06 32.75
CA MET A 656 -20.47 31.44 32.91
C MET A 656 -21.64 32.37 32.62
N MET A 657 -21.97 33.23 33.57
CA MET A 657 -23.05 34.23 33.41
C MET A 657 -22.53 35.43 32.60
N GLU A 658 -23.45 36.18 31.99
CA GLU A 658 -23.12 37.37 31.21
C GLU A 658 -22.34 38.42 32.03
N GLU A 659 -22.73 38.63 33.29
CA GLU A 659 -22.03 39.52 34.18
C GLU A 659 -20.58 39.10 34.48
N GLU A 660 -20.31 37.77 34.53
CA GLU A 660 -18.98 37.20 34.73
C GLU A 660 -18.16 37.37 33.48
N LEU A 661 -18.75 37.13 32.30
CA LEU A 661 -18.09 37.38 31.00
C LEU A 661 -17.69 38.85 30.89
N LEU A 662 -18.59 39.81 31.18
CA LEU A 662 -18.29 41.23 31.07
C LEU A 662 -17.20 41.68 32.06
N LYS A 663 -17.15 41.10 33.26
CA LYS A 663 -16.01 41.32 34.17
C LYS A 663 -14.69 40.81 33.59
N GLU A 664 -14.70 39.65 33.00
CA GLU A 664 -13.50 39.10 32.39
C GLU A 664 -13.09 39.88 31.16
N VAL A 665 -14.01 40.25 30.28
CA VAL A 665 -13.80 41.17 29.18
C VAL A 665 -13.17 42.48 29.63
N SER A 666 -13.76 43.14 30.65
CA SER A 666 -13.23 44.36 31.21
C SER A 666 -11.82 44.19 31.78
N ARG A 667 -11.54 43.05 32.38
CA ARG A 667 -10.23 42.72 32.92
C ARG A 667 -9.18 42.52 31.82
N ARG A 668 -9.54 41.76 30.79
CA ARG A 668 -8.62 41.38 29.67
C ARG A 668 -8.44 42.47 28.64
N LEU A 669 -9.47 43.30 28.45
CA LEU A 669 -9.45 44.43 27.52
C LEU A 669 -9.33 45.78 28.25
N SER A 670 -8.62 45.81 29.38
CA SER A 670 -8.30 47.05 30.09
C SER A 670 -7.08 47.75 29.52
N PRO A 671 -6.99 49.10 29.63
CA PRO A 671 -5.83 49.87 29.26
C PRO A 671 -4.55 49.32 29.93
N GLY A 672 -3.46 49.21 29.14
CA GLY A 672 -2.18 48.70 29.60
C GLY A 672 -2.04 47.17 29.70
N ILE A 673 -3.04 46.43 29.30
CA ILE A 673 -2.95 44.96 29.15
C ILE A 673 -2.26 44.66 27.79
N PRO A 674 -1.19 43.85 27.78
CA PRO A 674 -0.52 43.47 26.52
C PRO A 674 -1.47 42.84 25.51
N ALA A 675 -1.20 43.02 24.22
CA ALA A 675 -2.05 42.51 23.13
C ALA A 675 -2.25 41.01 23.18
N GLU A 676 -1.27 40.23 23.61
CA GLU A 676 -1.34 38.78 23.79
C GLU A 676 -2.40 38.40 24.83
N LEU A 677 -2.50 39.12 25.93
CA LEU A 677 -3.43 38.85 27.00
C LEU A 677 -4.87 39.30 26.70
N GLY A 678 -5.00 40.40 25.92
CA GLY A 678 -6.31 40.95 25.53
C GLY A 678 -6.81 40.42 24.21
N ALA A 679 -6.20 40.79 23.12
CA ALA A 679 -6.64 40.41 21.76
C ALA A 679 -6.45 38.92 21.50
N GLY A 680 -5.41 38.26 22.04
CA GLY A 680 -5.24 36.80 21.98
C GLY A 680 -6.33 36.04 22.70
N TRP A 681 -6.76 36.53 23.87
CA TRP A 681 -7.89 35.97 24.59
C TRP A 681 -9.20 36.13 23.78
N PHE A 682 -9.41 37.28 23.15
CA PHE A 682 -10.56 37.52 22.29
C PHE A 682 -10.57 36.59 21.05
N GLU A 683 -9.41 36.33 20.45
CA GLU A 683 -9.27 35.33 19.40
C GLU A 683 -9.82 33.98 19.87
N GLY A 684 -9.40 33.50 21.04
CA GLY A 684 -9.89 32.23 21.62
C GLY A 684 -11.40 32.25 21.87
N LEU A 685 -11.94 33.33 22.40
CA LEU A 685 -13.39 33.48 22.64
C LEU A 685 -14.18 33.39 21.34
N SER A 686 -13.64 33.91 20.24
CA SER A 686 -14.28 33.90 18.92
C SER A 686 -14.27 32.54 18.21
N MET A 687 -13.44 31.59 18.62
CA MET A 687 -13.34 30.24 18.01
C MET A 687 -14.59 29.36 18.17
N LYS A 688 -15.57 29.78 18.97
CA LYS A 688 -16.78 28.98 19.24
C LYS A 688 -18.01 29.68 18.60
N ASN A 689 -19.03 29.97 19.25
CA ASN A 689 -20.29 30.43 18.73
C ASN A 689 -20.26 31.93 18.29
N HIS A 690 -19.97 32.23 17.03
CA HIS A 690 -19.91 33.57 16.46
C HIS A 690 -21.20 34.38 16.69
N TYR A 691 -22.37 33.78 16.45
CA TYR A 691 -23.66 34.47 16.59
C TYR A 691 -23.94 34.92 18.04
N ALA A 692 -23.54 34.10 19.01
CA ALA A 692 -23.69 34.45 20.40
C ALA A 692 -22.79 35.63 20.80
N LEU A 693 -21.63 35.79 20.18
CA LEU A 693 -20.75 36.93 20.39
C LEU A 693 -21.26 38.18 19.69
N ILE A 694 -21.64 38.05 18.40
CA ILE A 694 -22.17 39.16 17.60
C ILE A 694 -23.39 39.82 18.27
N ALA A 695 -24.25 39.03 18.90
CA ALA A 695 -25.45 39.52 19.58
C ALA A 695 -25.18 40.34 20.85
N ARG A 696 -23.94 40.37 21.36
CA ARG A 696 -23.56 41.07 22.61
C ARG A 696 -22.88 42.41 22.35
N LEU A 697 -23.67 43.49 22.21
CA LEU A 697 -23.20 44.83 21.93
C LEU A 697 -22.12 45.32 22.94
N SER A 698 -22.31 45.02 24.24
CA SER A 698 -21.37 45.34 25.31
C SER A 698 -19.95 44.77 25.14
N LEU A 699 -19.83 43.61 24.48
CA LEU A 699 -18.53 43.03 24.14
C LEU A 699 -17.80 43.88 23.10
N TRP A 700 -18.53 44.34 22.08
CA TRP A 700 -18.00 45.19 21.03
C TRP A 700 -17.64 46.58 21.50
N GLU A 701 -18.44 47.15 22.43
CA GLU A 701 -18.10 48.42 23.12
C GLU A 701 -16.80 48.29 23.92
N SER A 702 -16.63 47.21 24.66
CA SER A 702 -15.41 46.96 25.42
C SER A 702 -14.18 46.77 24.52
N LEU A 703 -14.34 46.03 23.43
CA LEU A 703 -13.25 45.82 22.44
C LEU A 703 -12.86 47.14 21.75
N SER A 704 -13.85 47.92 21.31
CA SER A 704 -13.57 49.21 20.70
C SER A 704 -12.84 50.15 21.65
N GLY A 705 -13.33 50.27 22.88
CA GLY A 705 -12.67 51.09 23.92
C GLY A 705 -11.23 50.66 24.24
N TYR A 706 -11.00 49.35 24.27
CA TYR A 706 -9.65 48.79 24.43
C TYR A 706 -8.71 49.18 23.26
N LEU A 707 -9.15 49.03 22.02
CA LEU A 707 -8.33 49.35 20.84
C LEU A 707 -8.00 50.86 20.74
N ASP A 708 -8.92 51.74 21.15
CA ASP A 708 -8.76 53.19 21.14
C ASP A 708 -7.68 53.66 22.13
N GLU A 709 -7.38 52.89 23.15
CA GLU A 709 -6.42 53.25 24.21
C GLU A 709 -5.04 52.60 24.03
N LEU A 710 -4.85 51.69 23.04
CA LEU A 710 -3.56 51.08 22.74
C LEU A 710 -2.58 52.10 22.07
N ASP A 711 -1.30 51.97 22.41
CA ASP A 711 -0.25 52.66 21.63
C ASP A 711 -0.08 51.98 20.25
N ASP A 712 0.63 52.66 19.31
CA ASP A 712 0.81 52.16 17.96
C ASP A 712 1.44 50.76 17.88
N ARG A 713 2.33 50.43 18.82
CA ARG A 713 3.00 49.13 18.86
C ARG A 713 2.05 48.03 19.29
N GLU A 714 1.38 48.22 20.41
CA GLU A 714 0.42 47.26 20.93
C GLU A 714 -0.81 47.12 19.99
N PHE A 715 -1.25 48.21 19.34
CA PHE A 715 -2.31 48.18 18.35
C PHE A 715 -1.94 47.27 17.15
N LYS A 716 -0.70 47.40 16.61
CA LYS A 716 -0.24 46.52 15.53
C LYS A 716 -0.21 45.05 15.95
N ARG A 717 0.20 44.76 17.18
CA ARG A 717 0.16 43.39 17.74
C ARG A 717 -1.30 42.88 17.90
N ALA A 718 -2.18 43.71 18.45
CA ALA A 718 -3.59 43.38 18.60
C ALA A 718 -4.25 43.05 17.25
N LEU A 719 -3.88 43.78 16.19
CA LEU A 719 -4.38 43.51 14.82
C LEU A 719 -4.09 42.08 14.33
N VAL A 720 -2.95 41.51 14.69
CA VAL A 720 -2.59 40.14 14.30
C VAL A 720 -3.60 39.15 14.89
N PHE A 721 -3.89 39.27 16.18
CA PHE A 721 -4.86 38.40 16.87
C PHE A 721 -6.30 38.61 16.37
N LEU A 722 -6.70 39.87 16.19
CA LEU A 722 -8.04 40.20 15.71
C LEU A 722 -8.23 39.75 14.25
N ARG A 723 -7.21 39.87 13.40
CA ARG A 723 -7.27 39.38 12.04
C ARG A 723 -7.47 37.87 11.99
N ARG A 724 -6.80 37.12 12.87
CA ARG A 724 -7.03 35.66 13.03
C ARG A 724 -8.43 35.38 13.57
N ALA A 725 -8.85 36.13 14.59
CA ALA A 725 -10.20 35.99 15.16
C ALA A 725 -11.31 36.17 14.12
N PHE A 726 -11.17 37.15 13.20
CA PHE A 726 -12.17 37.44 12.17
C PHE A 726 -11.98 36.67 10.87
N ALA A 727 -10.91 35.90 10.70
CA ALA A 727 -10.65 35.16 9.47
C ALA A 727 -11.76 34.16 9.15
N ASP A 728 -12.26 33.49 10.18
CA ASP A 728 -13.27 32.41 10.06
C ASP A 728 -14.72 32.95 10.00
N PHE A 729 -14.92 34.26 10.20
CA PHE A 729 -16.26 34.86 10.11
C PHE A 729 -16.69 34.99 8.64
N THR A 730 -17.93 34.60 8.37
CA THR A 730 -18.56 34.76 7.05
C THR A 730 -18.79 36.27 6.73
N SER A 731 -18.98 36.59 5.44
CA SER A 731 -19.31 37.96 5.02
C SER A 731 -20.59 38.50 5.69
N GLU A 732 -21.59 37.66 5.95
CA GLU A 732 -22.81 38.03 6.64
C GLU A 732 -22.55 38.36 8.11
N GLU A 733 -21.72 37.56 8.79
CA GLU A 733 -21.31 37.79 10.18
C GLU A 733 -20.49 39.08 10.30
N LYS A 734 -19.57 39.34 9.39
CA LYS A 734 -18.78 40.59 9.32
C LYS A 734 -19.68 41.80 9.12
N ASN A 735 -20.71 41.72 8.29
CA ASN A 735 -21.68 42.80 8.11
C ASN A 735 -22.46 43.09 9.42
N ARG A 736 -22.86 42.07 10.17
CA ARG A 736 -23.52 42.26 11.46
C ARG A 736 -22.59 42.89 12.51
N ILE A 737 -21.30 42.53 12.50
CA ILE A 737 -20.31 43.20 13.32
C ILE A 737 -20.17 44.69 12.91
N ALA A 738 -20.17 44.97 11.62
CA ALA A 738 -20.13 46.33 11.11
C ALA A 738 -21.36 47.14 11.52
N GLU A 739 -22.55 46.52 11.56
CA GLU A 739 -23.76 47.16 12.10
C GLU A 739 -23.61 47.50 13.57
N ASN A 740 -23.11 46.58 14.40
CA ASN A 740 -22.87 46.82 15.82
C ASN A 740 -21.84 47.93 16.06
N LEU A 741 -20.72 47.90 15.33
CA LEU A 741 -19.69 48.96 15.43
C LEU A 741 -20.19 50.30 14.92
N GLY A 742 -21.00 50.30 13.85
CA GLY A 742 -21.65 51.53 13.37
C GLY A 742 -22.57 52.17 14.42
N GLU A 743 -23.29 51.36 15.19
CA GLU A 743 -24.12 51.81 16.32
C GLU A 743 -23.24 52.40 17.42
N ILE A 744 -22.16 51.75 17.81
CA ILE A 744 -21.23 52.19 18.84
C ILE A 744 -20.54 53.52 18.43
N TRP A 745 -20.05 53.62 17.21
CA TRP A 745 -19.31 54.80 16.70
C TRP A 745 -20.23 55.89 16.16
N GLN A 746 -21.54 55.66 16.15
CA GLN A 746 -22.53 56.57 15.59
C GLN A 746 -22.28 56.94 14.07
N VAL A 747 -21.76 55.99 13.32
CA VAL A 747 -21.41 56.11 11.90
C VAL A 747 -22.37 55.22 11.07
N ASN A 748 -22.59 55.53 9.80
CA ASN A 748 -23.42 54.73 8.94
C ASN A 748 -22.84 53.31 8.77
N PRO A 749 -23.58 52.23 9.08
CA PRO A 749 -23.11 50.86 8.97
C PRO A 749 -22.57 50.47 7.57
N GLY A 750 -23.09 51.10 6.51
CA GLY A 750 -22.60 50.91 5.15
C GLY A 750 -21.18 51.33 4.94
N GLN A 751 -20.73 52.45 5.59
CA GLN A 751 -19.36 52.95 5.52
C GLN A 751 -18.41 52.02 6.27
N VAL A 752 -18.83 51.47 7.43
CA VAL A 752 -18.08 50.49 8.20
C VAL A 752 -17.93 49.18 7.43
N SER A 753 -19.00 48.74 6.76
CA SER A 753 -18.97 47.51 5.94
C SER A 753 -18.06 47.68 4.70
N GLU A 754 -18.02 48.84 4.07
CA GLU A 754 -17.07 49.15 2.99
C GLU A 754 -15.62 49.07 3.48
N LEU A 755 -15.29 49.69 4.61
CA LEU A 755 -13.97 49.62 5.24
C LEU A 755 -13.57 48.18 5.61
N LEU A 756 -14.47 47.36 6.12
CA LEU A 756 -14.19 45.96 6.49
C LEU A 756 -14.02 45.04 5.30
N ASN A 757 -14.59 45.39 4.14
CA ASN A 757 -14.50 44.63 2.90
C ASN A 757 -13.51 45.22 1.88
N GLU A 758 -12.90 46.36 2.14
CA GLU A 758 -11.83 46.90 1.31
C GLU A 758 -10.62 45.98 1.35
N THR A 759 -10.28 45.43 0.19
CA THR A 759 -8.99 44.75 0.01
C THR A 759 -7.92 45.81 0.01
N LEU A 760 -7.05 45.76 0.97
CA LEU A 760 -5.85 46.61 1.03
C LEU A 760 -5.17 46.64 -0.36
N SER A 761 -4.87 47.82 -0.85
CA SER A 761 -4.09 47.99 -2.07
C SER A 761 -2.71 47.31 -1.93
N GLY A 762 -2.07 46.95 -3.02
CA GLY A 762 -0.76 46.29 -2.98
C GLY A 762 0.31 47.15 -2.27
N GLU A 763 0.19 48.49 -2.27
CA GLU A 763 1.06 49.40 -1.57
C GLU A 763 0.80 49.39 -0.06
N GLU A 764 -0.44 49.36 0.39
CA GLU A 764 -0.82 49.28 1.80
C GLU A 764 -0.48 47.90 2.40
N GLN A 765 -0.61 46.80 1.60
CA GLN A 765 -0.11 45.49 2.00
C GLN A 765 1.40 45.45 2.18
N GLN A 766 2.14 46.16 1.35
CA GLN A 766 3.58 46.21 1.40
C GLN A 766 4.09 47.12 2.55
N GLU A 767 3.44 48.24 2.82
CA GLU A 767 3.70 49.05 4.00
C GLU A 767 3.40 48.32 5.31
N LEU A 768 2.34 47.50 5.33
CA LEU A 768 1.99 46.68 6.50
C LEU A 768 2.98 45.55 6.70
N LEU A 769 3.46 44.91 5.60
CA LEU A 769 4.50 43.90 5.62
C LEU A 769 5.87 44.45 5.99
N GLU A 770 6.22 45.65 5.53
CA GLU A 770 7.46 46.34 5.92
C GLU A 770 7.41 46.79 7.39
N GLY A 771 6.26 47.27 7.88
CA GLY A 771 6.06 47.56 9.29
C GLY A 771 6.05 46.33 10.20
N LEU A 772 5.72 45.14 9.67
CA LEU A 772 5.78 43.85 10.36
C LEU A 772 7.19 43.20 10.27
N SER A 773 8.00 43.53 9.25
CA SER A 773 9.37 43.01 9.10
C SER A 773 10.38 43.61 10.08
N ASP A 774 10.04 44.75 10.69
CA ASP A 774 10.83 45.36 11.78
C ASP A 774 10.53 44.71 13.16
N PHE A 775 9.66 43.72 13.21
CA PHE A 775 9.37 42.93 14.42
C PHE A 775 10.11 41.61 14.38
N ASP A 776 10.91 41.38 15.38
CA ASP A 776 11.54 40.09 15.66
C ASP A 776 10.47 39.12 16.12
N PHE A 777 10.06 38.19 15.24
CA PHE A 777 9.03 37.15 15.54
C PHE A 777 9.57 36.01 16.43
N ASP A 778 10.88 36.03 16.76
CA ASP A 778 11.50 35.04 17.65
C ASP A 778 11.21 35.28 19.15
N ASP A 779 10.56 36.39 19.48
CA ASP A 779 10.18 36.74 20.86
C ASP A 779 8.66 36.54 21.17
N ILE A 780 7.93 35.84 20.28
CA ILE A 780 6.48 35.57 20.49
C ILE A 780 6.22 34.07 20.67
#